data_eabb2fcf4d2a1ca094e5a8ff4a327c19
#
_entry.id   eabb2fcf4d2a1ca094e5a8ff4a327c19
#
_cell.length_a   1.000
_cell.length_b   1.000
_cell.length_c   1.000
_cell.angle_alpha   90.00
_cell.angle_beta   90.00
_cell.angle_gamma   90.00
#
_symmetry.space_group_name_H-M   'P 1'
#
loop_
_entity.id
_entity.type
_entity.pdbx_description
1 polymer ?
#
loop_
_entity_poly.entity_id
_entity_poly.type
_entity_poly.pdbx_seq_one_letter_code
_entity_poly.pdbx_strand_id
1 'polypeptide(L)'
;MTGRTFTCAVSMMALVLAAPALAQGTDATTPPAATQPSDTASPPAASTTGTETATPPSDPSATAETASPDAATTGTAGTEAQPAAEAAPGATAETAPDAATGSAASETPSGDPAAEAPASASTAPDPATGTAASEATAETETAAIGQPPAPQPEVGADWPFYGGDADATRYSPLAQITRDNVGQLERAFVYRTGDMPSEAAAGKYAPETTPLKVGDALLMCSAKNILISINAATGEENWRYDPKVGDDAIPYSASCRGVSVYTNPDAAPDAACATRVIEGTLDARLIAVDTKTGEPCADFGENGEVDLWDGIGERVPGWYAVTAPPAIVRGIVVTGAQVKDGQAEDAPSGVVRGYDAVTGELAWAWDLGAPEENKNGPPEGEVYTRGTPNMWTAATADEALGYVYLPLGNSSVDYYGSNRSEAENDYSTSLVAIDVTTGDPVWTFQTVHRDVWDYDLGSQATLVDFPSDGGTVPAIILPSKQGDIYVLNRETGESLFPVGSVEAPKTGSVEPDYLASEQPVSEYHTLRHADLKESDMWGFTPIDQLYCRILYRQANYAGFFTPPSTDKPWIQFPGYNGGSDWGSVAVDTERGIIIANYNNIPNHNRLLTREEADARNLQPINEQEAGAGGGSKAEGAGDPQAGAPYAIDVNAGWRDEYTGVPCTRPPYGGIRAIDLKTGKTLWDTPLGTARRNGPFGIPSFLPFKIGTPNNGGSVVTAGGLVFIAAATDNLFRAIDIETGETVWEDLLPAGGQANPMTYEVDGRQYVLIAPGGHHFMETPIGDYVIAYALPES
;
A
#
# COMPACT_ATOMS: atom_id res chain seq x y z
N MET A 1 -44.87 -39.78 30.86
CA MET A 1 -46.14 -39.69 30.12
C MET A 1 -45.90 -38.89 28.86
N THR A 2 -45.93 -39.61 27.77
CA THR A 2 -46.26 -39.26 26.37
C THR A 2 -45.65 -38.00 25.75
N GLY A 3 -44.74 -38.25 24.85
CA GLY A 3 -44.20 -37.39 23.86
C GLY A 3 -45.18 -36.91 22.79
N ARG A 4 -44.78 -35.83 22.11
CA ARG A 4 -45.23 -35.53 20.75
C ARG A 4 -44.11 -34.86 19.99
N THR A 5 -43.59 -35.64 19.10
CA THR A 5 -42.69 -35.24 18.01
C THR A 5 -43.51 -34.45 16.99
N PHE A 6 -43.05 -33.21 16.68
CA PHE A 6 -43.56 -32.48 15.51
C PHE A 6 -42.49 -32.56 14.40
N THR A 7 -42.80 -33.34 13.38
CA THR A 7 -42.06 -33.39 12.16
C THR A 7 -42.60 -32.31 11.22
N CYS A 8 -41.80 -31.29 10.91
CA CYS A 8 -42.13 -30.33 9.87
C CYS A 8 -41.42 -30.78 8.59
N ALA A 9 -42.16 -31.24 7.62
CA ALA A 9 -41.69 -31.54 6.28
C ALA A 9 -41.61 -30.21 5.52
N VAL A 10 -40.43 -29.86 5.09
CA VAL A 10 -40.19 -28.80 4.08
C VAL A 10 -40.08 -29.45 2.73
N SER A 11 -41.06 -29.17 1.85
CA SER A 11 -41.03 -29.57 0.46
C SER A 11 -40.02 -28.70 -0.30
N MET A 12 -38.91 -29.30 -0.72
CA MET A 12 -38.03 -28.71 -1.73
C MET A 12 -38.65 -28.87 -3.11
N MET A 13 -38.94 -27.79 -3.76
CA MET A 13 -39.35 -27.72 -5.16
C MET A 13 -38.05 -27.66 -6.00
N ALA A 14 -37.59 -28.79 -6.50
CA ALA A 14 -36.44 -28.87 -7.39
C ALA A 14 -36.88 -28.49 -8.83
N LEU A 15 -36.29 -27.46 -9.36
CA LEU A 15 -36.37 -27.10 -10.78
C LEU A 15 -35.25 -27.83 -11.51
N VAL A 16 -35.59 -28.86 -12.26
CA VAL A 16 -34.68 -29.61 -13.12
C VAL A 16 -34.52 -28.85 -14.43
N LEU A 17 -33.33 -28.35 -14.70
CA LEU A 17 -32.92 -27.98 -16.07
C LEU A 17 -32.05 -29.10 -16.64
N ALA A 18 -32.55 -29.71 -17.66
CA ALA A 18 -31.91 -30.81 -18.38
C ALA A 18 -30.79 -30.30 -19.31
N ALA A 19 -29.60 -30.89 -19.18
CA ALA A 19 -28.57 -30.85 -20.21
C ALA A 19 -28.43 -32.22 -20.88
N PRO A 20 -28.14 -32.30 -22.19
CA PRO A 20 -28.09 -33.56 -22.86
C PRO A 20 -26.76 -34.29 -22.65
N ALA A 21 -26.87 -35.55 -22.30
CA ALA A 21 -25.80 -36.51 -22.22
C ALA A 21 -25.27 -36.91 -23.62
N LEU A 22 -23.96 -36.91 -23.79
CA LEU A 22 -23.30 -37.67 -24.87
C LEU A 22 -22.48 -38.81 -24.26
N ALA A 23 -22.67 -39.96 -24.88
CA ALA A 23 -22.38 -41.28 -24.42
C ALA A 23 -20.87 -41.60 -24.40
N GLN A 24 -20.50 -42.44 -23.43
CA GLN A 24 -19.23 -43.16 -23.32
C GLN A 24 -19.14 -44.28 -24.38
N GLY A 25 -17.96 -44.47 -24.95
CA GLY A 25 -17.56 -45.62 -25.69
C GLY A 25 -16.10 -45.95 -25.35
N THR A 26 -15.91 -47.06 -24.65
CA THR A 26 -14.66 -47.73 -24.35
C THR A 26 -14.06 -48.37 -25.62
N ASP A 27 -12.77 -48.31 -25.90
CA ASP A 27 -11.82 -49.44 -25.83
C ASP A 27 -10.41 -49.09 -26.34
N ALA A 28 -9.46 -49.76 -25.73
CA ALA A 28 -8.03 -49.66 -25.86
C ALA A 28 -7.47 -50.15 -27.21
N THR A 29 -6.32 -49.61 -27.62
CA THR A 29 -5.08 -50.31 -28.02
C THR A 29 -4.02 -49.34 -28.59
N THR A 30 -2.83 -49.43 -28.09
CA THR A 30 -1.55 -48.81 -28.56
C THR A 30 -0.73 -49.89 -29.27
N PRO A 31 0.47 -49.61 -29.90
CA PRO A 31 0.86 -48.70 -30.99
C PRO A 31 1.40 -49.48 -32.23
N PRO A 32 2.16 -48.98 -33.20
CA PRO A 32 3.54 -48.53 -33.10
C PRO A 32 4.01 -47.39 -34.04
N ALA A 33 5.21 -46.91 -33.76
CA ALA A 33 5.98 -45.87 -34.41
C ALA A 33 6.40 -46.18 -35.87
N ALA A 34 6.69 -45.10 -36.63
CA ALA A 34 7.97 -44.87 -37.31
C ALA A 34 7.88 -43.84 -38.45
N THR A 35 8.89 -42.99 -38.49
CA THR A 35 9.69 -42.40 -39.58
C THR A 35 9.22 -41.11 -40.25
N GLN A 36 10.05 -40.05 -40.04
CA GLN A 36 10.28 -38.95 -40.99
C GLN A 36 10.93 -39.42 -42.30
N PRO A 37 10.87 -38.60 -43.38
CA PRO A 37 12.00 -37.73 -43.63
C PRO A 37 11.67 -36.35 -44.28
N SER A 38 12.63 -35.48 -44.08
CA SER A 38 13.03 -34.23 -44.66
C SER A 38 12.79 -34.02 -46.17
N ASP A 39 12.47 -32.77 -46.62
CA ASP A 39 13.41 -31.93 -47.39
C ASP A 39 12.78 -30.65 -47.98
N THR A 40 13.42 -29.55 -47.70
CA THR A 40 13.80 -28.37 -48.54
C THR A 40 12.86 -27.85 -49.64
N ALA A 41 12.53 -26.54 -49.61
CA ALA A 41 13.00 -25.50 -50.57
C ALA A 41 12.14 -24.22 -50.57
N SER A 42 12.76 -23.09 -50.34
CA SER A 42 12.33 -21.74 -50.73
C SER A 42 12.99 -21.38 -52.07
N PRO A 43 12.78 -20.14 -52.60
CA PRO A 43 11.59 -19.49 -53.18
C PRO A 43 11.76 -19.25 -54.71
N PRO A 44 11.01 -18.41 -55.43
CA PRO A 44 11.49 -17.09 -55.73
C PRO A 44 10.43 -15.96 -55.89
N ALA A 45 10.98 -14.76 -55.91
CA ALA A 45 10.36 -13.47 -56.00
C ALA A 45 9.91 -13.02 -57.40
N ALA A 46 9.21 -11.86 -57.39
CA ALA A 46 9.15 -10.75 -58.34
C ALA A 46 7.96 -10.78 -59.35
N SER A 47 7.13 -9.78 -59.32
CA SER A 47 7.21 -8.50 -60.03
C SER A 47 5.90 -8.03 -60.63
N THR A 48 5.53 -6.84 -60.31
CA THR A 48 5.05 -5.69 -61.09
C THR A 48 3.57 -5.55 -61.46
N THR A 49 3.12 -4.32 -61.09
CA THR A 49 2.27 -3.35 -61.80
C THR A 49 0.80 -3.57 -61.98
N GLY A 50 0.06 -2.50 -61.57
CA GLY A 50 -1.30 -2.22 -61.98
C GLY A 50 -2.02 -1.24 -61.10
N THR A 51 -1.83 0.03 -61.37
CA THR A 51 -2.61 1.19 -60.92
C THR A 51 -4.07 1.05 -61.37
N GLU A 52 -5.02 1.29 -60.47
CA GLU A 52 -6.26 1.99 -60.87
C GLU A 52 -6.98 2.55 -59.63
N THR A 53 -7.24 3.84 -59.76
CA THR A 53 -8.05 4.76 -58.96
C THR A 53 -9.52 4.45 -59.03
N ALA A 54 -10.24 4.47 -57.93
CA ALA A 54 -11.66 4.79 -57.92
C ALA A 54 -12.11 5.39 -56.58
N THR A 55 -12.59 6.60 -56.62
CA THR A 55 -13.19 7.48 -55.64
C THR A 55 -14.58 6.97 -55.20
N PRO A 56 -15.06 7.37 -53.97
CA PRO A 56 -16.30 6.89 -53.37
C PRO A 56 -17.55 7.66 -53.90
N PRO A 57 -18.75 7.12 -53.69
CA PRO A 57 -19.96 7.90 -53.88
C PRO A 57 -20.52 8.43 -52.54
N SER A 58 -20.92 9.67 -52.65
CA SER A 58 -21.57 10.59 -51.78
C SER A 58 -22.98 10.18 -51.31
N ASP A 59 -23.28 10.73 -50.15
CA ASP A 59 -24.53 11.01 -49.44
C ASP A 59 -25.73 11.38 -50.33
N PRO A 60 -26.95 11.22 -49.90
CA PRO A 60 -27.86 12.36 -49.99
C PRO A 60 -28.63 12.72 -48.72
N SER A 61 -28.57 13.99 -48.44
CA SER A 61 -29.45 14.78 -47.58
C SER A 61 -30.90 14.80 -48.03
N ALA A 62 -31.83 14.93 -47.11
CA ALA A 62 -33.05 15.75 -47.20
C ALA A 62 -33.58 15.99 -45.77
N THR A 63 -33.44 17.18 -45.26
CA THR A 63 -34.39 18.32 -45.12
C THR A 63 -35.71 17.97 -44.44
N ALA A 64 -35.83 18.46 -43.21
CA ALA A 64 -36.61 19.61 -42.69
C ALA A 64 -38.12 19.37 -42.62
N GLU A 65 -38.72 19.56 -41.46
CA GLU A 65 -39.59 20.72 -41.24
C GLU A 65 -40.13 20.80 -39.81
N THR A 66 -39.97 21.94 -39.26
CA THR A 66 -40.60 22.70 -38.24
C THR A 66 -42.08 22.46 -37.95
N ALA A 67 -42.46 22.49 -36.68
CA ALA A 67 -43.57 23.32 -36.19
C ALA A 67 -43.70 23.27 -34.66
N SER A 68 -43.47 24.41 -34.02
CA SER A 68 -44.17 24.81 -32.80
C SER A 68 -45.49 25.48 -33.19
N PRO A 69 -46.51 25.48 -32.33
CA PRO A 69 -46.88 26.75 -31.77
C PRO A 69 -47.30 26.73 -30.27
N ASP A 70 -46.94 27.81 -29.69
CA ASP A 70 -47.53 28.72 -28.71
C ASP A 70 -48.91 28.44 -28.10
N ALA A 71 -48.98 28.84 -26.88
CA ALA A 71 -49.81 29.85 -26.21
C ALA A 71 -50.59 29.36 -24.98
N ALA A 72 -50.13 29.80 -23.83
CA ALA A 72 -50.72 30.83 -22.96
C ALA A 72 -52.07 30.44 -22.32
N THR A 73 -52.24 30.50 -21.06
CA THR A 73 -52.49 31.66 -20.17
C THR A 73 -53.03 31.22 -18.81
N THR A 74 -52.65 31.99 -17.79
CA THR A 74 -53.37 32.41 -16.58
C THR A 74 -53.84 31.30 -15.63
N GLY A 75 -53.61 31.36 -14.36
CA GLY A 75 -53.40 32.41 -13.43
C GLY A 75 -53.76 31.96 -12.04
N THR A 76 -53.35 32.71 -11.11
CA THR A 76 -53.84 32.94 -9.75
C THR A 76 -53.20 32.21 -8.60
N ALA A 77 -52.71 33.06 -7.76
CA ALA A 77 -52.15 32.96 -6.43
C ALA A 77 -53.04 32.20 -5.41
N GLY A 78 -52.36 31.60 -4.49
CA GLY A 78 -52.96 31.13 -3.23
C GLY A 78 -51.87 30.97 -2.18
N THR A 79 -51.65 32.02 -1.43
CA THR A 79 -50.95 32.13 -0.18
C THR A 79 -51.68 31.25 0.87
N GLU A 80 -50.93 30.52 1.69
CA GLU A 80 -51.17 30.27 3.14
C GLU A 80 -50.14 29.23 3.60
N ALA A 81 -49.22 29.69 4.44
CA ALA A 81 -49.23 29.79 5.88
C ALA A 81 -48.66 28.52 6.56
N GLN A 82 -47.46 28.71 7.12
CA GLN A 82 -46.89 27.84 8.18
C GLN A 82 -47.84 27.82 9.38
N PRO A 83 -47.80 26.77 10.19
CA PRO A 83 -47.96 26.93 11.62
C PRO A 83 -46.68 26.58 12.38
N ALA A 84 -46.53 27.39 13.41
CA ALA A 84 -45.47 27.51 14.33
C ALA A 84 -45.37 26.34 15.31
N ALA A 85 -44.17 26.31 15.90
CA ALA A 85 -43.77 25.50 17.06
C ALA A 85 -44.78 25.48 18.19
N GLU A 86 -44.92 24.31 18.80
CA GLU A 86 -45.49 24.16 20.11
C GLU A 86 -44.47 23.54 21.08
N ALA A 87 -44.37 24.23 22.21
CA ALA A 87 -43.40 24.06 23.26
C ALA A 87 -43.72 22.90 24.21
N ALA A 88 -42.72 22.40 24.87
CA ALA A 88 -42.74 21.44 25.97
C ALA A 88 -43.53 21.95 27.20
N PRO A 89 -43.91 21.06 28.08
CA PRO A 89 -43.87 21.34 29.51
C PRO A 89 -42.99 20.34 30.26
N GLY A 90 -42.02 20.80 30.98
CA GLY A 90 -42.18 21.08 32.41
C GLY A 90 -41.45 20.03 33.22
N ALA A 91 -40.25 20.39 33.67
CA ALA A 91 -39.46 19.71 34.66
C ALA A 91 -40.15 19.70 36.04
N THR A 92 -39.96 18.59 36.75
CA THR A 92 -39.99 18.64 38.21
C THR A 92 -38.69 18.05 38.74
N ALA A 93 -37.94 18.92 39.40
CA ALA A 93 -36.81 18.60 40.23
C ALA A 93 -37.26 17.89 41.51
N GLU A 94 -36.56 16.87 41.94
CA GLU A 94 -36.58 16.45 43.31
C GLU A 94 -35.16 16.30 43.84
N THR A 95 -34.99 16.94 44.96
CA THR A 95 -33.87 17.33 45.77
C THR A 95 -33.09 16.16 46.35
N ALA A 96 -31.79 16.38 46.46
CA ALA A 96 -30.89 15.65 47.32
C ALA A 96 -31.16 15.88 48.81
N PRO A 97 -30.65 15.05 49.69
CA PRO A 97 -30.16 15.55 50.95
C PRO A 97 -28.68 15.29 51.20
N ASP A 98 -28.20 16.30 51.85
CA ASP A 98 -26.87 16.63 52.28
C ASP A 98 -26.34 15.79 53.46
N ALA A 99 -25.04 15.70 53.55
CA ALA A 99 -24.17 15.78 54.71
C ALA A 99 -24.16 14.69 55.79
N ALA A 100 -22.97 14.20 56.05
CA ALA A 100 -22.30 14.45 57.33
C ALA A 100 -20.83 13.94 57.31
N THR A 101 -19.96 14.86 57.43
CA THR A 101 -18.73 14.98 58.19
C THR A 101 -18.35 13.87 59.16
N GLY A 102 -17.13 13.42 59.13
CA GLY A 102 -16.43 12.64 60.19
C GLY A 102 -14.95 12.59 59.99
N SER A 103 -14.23 13.54 60.59
CA SER A 103 -12.77 13.64 60.76
C SER A 103 -12.33 12.78 61.91
N ALA A 104 -11.17 12.07 61.77
CA ALA A 104 -10.14 11.78 62.83
C ALA A 104 -9.01 11.01 62.17
N ALA A 105 -7.87 11.49 61.95
CA ALA A 105 -6.67 11.80 62.71
C ALA A 105 -5.94 10.53 63.26
N SER A 106 -4.67 10.46 62.77
CA SER A 106 -3.46 9.95 63.41
C SER A 106 -3.35 8.49 63.84
N GLU A 107 -2.33 7.83 63.36
CA GLU A 107 -1.08 7.62 64.11
C GLU A 107 -0.10 6.83 63.24
N THR A 108 1.10 7.39 63.12
CA THR A 108 2.32 6.70 62.81
C THR A 108 2.88 5.98 64.05
N PRO A 109 3.63 4.89 63.88
CA PRO A 109 4.96 4.95 64.41
C PRO A 109 6.07 4.45 63.47
N SER A 110 7.13 5.21 63.61
CA SER A 110 8.49 5.06 63.18
C SER A 110 9.14 3.71 63.53
N GLY A 111 10.11 3.32 62.72
CA GLY A 111 11.09 2.30 63.03
C GLY A 111 12.08 2.06 61.89
N ASP A 112 13.10 2.87 61.86
CA ASP A 112 14.37 2.58 61.16
C ASP A 112 15.24 1.73 62.12
N PRO A 113 16.21 0.91 61.64
CA PRO A 113 17.57 1.46 61.35
C PRO A 113 18.33 0.86 60.19
N ALA A 114 19.03 1.75 59.49
CA ALA A 114 20.37 1.76 58.94
C ALA A 114 21.18 0.46 58.79
N ALA A 115 21.79 0.30 57.59
CA ALA A 115 23.19 -0.08 57.38
C ALA A 115 23.61 0.38 55.98
N GLU A 116 24.35 1.41 55.92
CA GLU A 116 25.75 1.65 55.50
C GLU A 116 26.12 1.15 54.09
N ALA A 117 26.33 2.12 53.23
CA ALA A 117 27.20 2.04 52.06
C ALA A 117 28.69 2.27 52.47
N PRO A 118 29.65 1.84 51.68
CA PRO A 118 30.88 2.59 51.61
C PRO A 118 31.12 3.17 50.22
N ALA A 119 31.29 4.47 50.22
CA ALA A 119 31.91 5.24 49.16
C ALA A 119 33.40 4.91 49.04
N SER A 120 33.90 4.77 47.83
CA SER A 120 35.35 4.84 47.59
C SER A 120 35.60 5.89 46.52
N ALA A 121 36.13 7.02 46.99
CA ALA A 121 36.79 8.04 46.19
C ALA A 121 38.13 7.50 45.68
N SER A 122 38.49 7.72 44.44
CA SER A 122 39.85 7.60 43.95
C SER A 122 40.22 8.88 43.21
N THR A 123 41.24 9.45 43.77
CA THR A 123 42.02 10.62 43.39
C THR A 123 42.79 10.39 42.10
N ALA A 124 42.82 11.44 41.27
CA ALA A 124 43.77 11.62 40.19
C ALA A 124 45.22 11.87 40.66
N PRO A 125 46.21 11.51 39.86
CA PRO A 125 47.49 12.20 39.89
C PRO A 125 47.85 12.84 38.54
N ASP A 126 48.44 14.01 38.64
CA ASP A 126 49.00 14.86 37.61
C ASP A 126 50.41 14.39 37.15
N PRO A 127 50.98 14.98 36.09
CA PRO A 127 51.70 14.27 35.06
C PRO A 127 53.22 14.22 35.23
N ALA A 128 53.83 13.20 34.68
CA ALA A 128 55.27 13.15 34.49
C ALA A 128 55.64 12.85 33.03
N THR A 129 56.39 13.74 32.47
CA THR A 129 57.12 13.71 31.21
C THR A 129 57.94 12.45 30.99
N GLY A 130 57.83 11.84 29.84
CA GLY A 130 58.71 10.78 29.35
C GLY A 130 58.54 10.55 27.87
N THR A 131 59.47 11.07 27.09
CA THR A 131 59.68 10.77 25.68
C THR A 131 59.98 9.30 25.46
N ALA A 132 59.18 8.64 24.59
CA ALA A 132 59.58 7.41 23.93
C ALA A 132 58.81 7.27 22.63
N ALA A 133 59.48 6.71 21.66
CA ALA A 133 59.29 6.63 20.23
C ALA A 133 57.91 6.11 19.80
N SER A 134 57.43 6.80 18.74
CA SER A 134 56.34 6.44 17.86
C SER A 134 56.51 5.05 17.25
N GLU A 135 55.62 4.14 17.62
CA GLU A 135 55.11 3.12 16.70
C GLU A 135 53.76 3.61 16.24
N ALA A 136 53.66 4.02 14.97
CA ALA A 136 52.43 4.33 14.30
C ALA A 136 51.64 3.04 14.06
N THR A 137 50.72 2.76 14.97
CA THR A 137 49.55 1.98 14.62
C THR A 137 48.70 2.87 13.71
N ALA A 138 48.57 2.51 12.45
CA ALA A 138 47.57 3.04 11.56
C ALA A 138 46.22 2.66 12.16
N GLU A 139 45.60 3.57 12.87
CA GLU A 139 44.15 3.55 13.05
C GLU A 139 43.61 3.78 11.63
N THR A 140 43.02 2.74 11.05
CA THR A 140 42.19 2.86 9.88
C THR A 140 41.03 3.75 10.33
N GLU A 141 41.09 5.06 10.01
CA GLU A 141 39.89 5.89 10.02
C GLU A 141 38.92 5.16 9.08
N THR A 142 37.89 4.57 9.64
CA THR A 142 36.73 4.12 8.88
C THR A 142 36.21 5.39 8.20
N ALA A 143 36.39 5.48 6.89
CA ALA A 143 35.82 6.59 6.13
C ALA A 143 34.34 6.68 6.45
N ALA A 144 33.83 7.87 6.72
CA ALA A 144 32.44 8.09 6.99
C ALA A 144 31.64 7.59 5.79
N ILE A 145 30.73 6.66 6.02
CA ILE A 145 29.83 6.13 5.00
C ILE A 145 28.84 7.23 4.66
N GLY A 146 28.56 7.44 3.37
CA GLY A 146 27.65 8.47 2.86
C GLY A 146 28.27 9.84 2.66
N GLN A 147 27.51 10.71 2.04
CA GLN A 147 27.89 12.07 1.67
C GLN A 147 27.38 13.09 2.71
N PRO A 148 27.95 14.30 2.78
CA PRO A 148 27.33 15.37 3.57
C PRO A 148 25.95 15.75 3.00
N PRO A 149 25.05 16.33 3.83
CA PRO A 149 23.73 16.75 3.39
C PRO A 149 23.77 17.65 2.16
N ALA A 150 22.97 17.34 1.16
CA ALA A 150 22.86 18.08 -0.09
C ALA A 150 21.50 18.79 -0.19
N PRO A 151 21.42 19.94 -0.90
CA PRO A 151 20.13 20.56 -1.22
C PRO A 151 19.26 19.57 -2.01
N GLN A 152 18.02 19.39 -1.57
CA GLN A 152 17.07 18.54 -2.29
C GLN A 152 16.40 19.33 -3.42
N PRO A 153 16.07 18.69 -4.56
CA PRO A 153 15.28 19.32 -5.61
C PRO A 153 13.90 19.72 -5.10
N GLU A 154 13.44 20.91 -5.49
CA GLU A 154 12.13 21.41 -5.11
C GLU A 154 11.03 20.86 -6.04
N VAL A 155 9.86 20.55 -5.46
CA VAL A 155 8.64 20.25 -6.23
C VAL A 155 8.08 21.51 -6.85
N GLY A 156 7.47 21.40 -8.03
CA GLY A 156 6.90 22.53 -8.75
C GLY A 156 6.81 22.20 -10.23
N ALA A 157 7.72 22.78 -11.06
CA ALA A 157 7.84 22.35 -12.45
C ALA A 157 8.25 20.86 -12.55
N ASP A 158 9.06 20.37 -11.60
CA ASP A 158 9.45 18.96 -11.48
C ASP A 158 8.64 18.22 -10.40
N TRP A 159 8.68 16.87 -10.45
CA TRP A 159 8.17 15.93 -9.47
C TRP A 159 9.27 14.89 -9.20
N PRO A 160 10.28 15.27 -8.40
CA PRO A 160 11.55 14.54 -8.34
C PRO A 160 11.54 13.28 -7.46
N PHE A 161 10.52 13.09 -6.61
CA PHE A 161 10.40 11.96 -5.70
C PHE A 161 9.08 11.24 -5.88
N TYR A 162 9.00 9.98 -5.45
CA TYR A 162 7.77 9.19 -5.45
C TYR A 162 6.61 9.90 -4.73
N GLY A 163 6.88 10.52 -3.59
CA GLY A 163 5.92 11.31 -2.82
C GLY A 163 5.84 12.79 -3.22
N GLY A 164 6.43 13.20 -4.33
CA GLY A 164 6.48 14.57 -4.84
C GLY A 164 7.74 15.29 -4.42
N ASP A 165 7.90 15.55 -3.14
CA ASP A 165 9.08 16.13 -2.50
C ASP A 165 9.82 15.09 -1.63
N ALA A 166 10.95 15.49 -1.06
CA ALA A 166 11.72 14.66 -0.15
C ALA A 166 10.95 14.29 1.13
N ASP A 167 10.00 15.12 1.52
CA ASP A 167 9.15 14.95 2.70
C ASP A 167 7.95 14.03 2.44
N ALA A 168 7.74 13.61 1.18
CA ALA A 168 6.62 12.77 0.73
C ALA A 168 5.24 13.38 1.01
N THR A 169 5.12 14.72 0.88
CA THR A 169 3.87 15.44 1.18
C THR A 169 2.77 15.22 0.14
N ARG A 170 3.11 14.78 -1.07
CA ARG A 170 2.18 14.70 -2.22
C ARG A 170 1.45 16.02 -2.48
N TYR A 171 2.08 17.12 -2.13
CA TYR A 171 1.64 18.48 -2.38
C TYR A 171 2.43 19.14 -3.51
N SER A 172 1.74 19.92 -4.34
CA SER A 172 2.37 20.70 -5.40
C SER A 172 1.98 22.18 -5.28
N PRO A 173 2.94 23.10 -5.37
CA PRO A 173 2.66 24.55 -5.38
C PRO A 173 2.02 25.03 -6.68
N LEU A 174 1.80 24.19 -7.67
CA LEU A 174 1.16 24.53 -8.94
C LEU A 174 -0.32 24.88 -8.74
N ALA A 175 -0.74 26.01 -9.32
CA ALA A 175 -2.08 26.57 -9.13
C ALA A 175 -2.78 26.98 -10.45
N GLN A 176 -2.29 26.54 -11.61
CA GLN A 176 -2.93 26.88 -12.87
C GLN A 176 -4.30 26.19 -13.02
N ILE A 177 -4.39 24.93 -12.53
CA ILE A 177 -5.64 24.17 -12.53
C ILE A 177 -6.33 24.41 -11.19
N THR A 178 -7.54 24.98 -11.25
CA THR A 178 -8.34 25.42 -10.11
C THR A 178 -9.75 24.87 -10.19
N ARG A 179 -10.55 25.06 -9.13
CA ARG A 179 -11.98 24.73 -9.14
C ARG A 179 -12.73 25.37 -10.32
N ASP A 180 -12.38 26.59 -10.73
CA ASP A 180 -13.11 27.33 -11.74
C ASP A 180 -12.84 26.83 -13.17
N ASN A 181 -11.68 26.20 -13.42
CA ASN A 181 -11.27 25.78 -14.76
C ASN A 181 -11.07 24.28 -14.92
N VAL A 182 -11.06 23.48 -13.83
CA VAL A 182 -10.83 22.03 -13.88
C VAL A 182 -11.82 21.30 -14.80
N GLY A 183 -13.02 21.82 -14.96
CA GLY A 183 -14.00 21.29 -15.93
C GLY A 183 -13.57 21.37 -17.39
N GLN A 184 -12.48 22.06 -17.71
CA GLN A 184 -11.92 22.22 -19.05
C GLN A 184 -10.75 21.26 -19.29
N LEU A 185 -10.37 20.43 -18.31
CA LEU A 185 -9.28 19.46 -18.49
C LEU A 185 -9.56 18.51 -19.64
N GLU A 186 -8.56 18.33 -20.47
CA GLU A 186 -8.54 17.35 -21.55
C GLU A 186 -7.32 16.47 -21.48
N ARG A 187 -7.37 15.30 -22.11
CA ARG A 187 -6.20 14.41 -22.20
C ARG A 187 -5.19 15.02 -23.15
N ALA A 188 -4.07 15.51 -22.60
CA ALA A 188 -2.97 16.09 -23.38
C ALA A 188 -2.25 15.02 -24.18
N PHE A 189 -1.95 13.87 -23.57
CA PHE A 189 -1.43 12.69 -24.26
C PHE A 189 -1.82 11.40 -23.54
N VAL A 190 -1.68 10.28 -24.26
CA VAL A 190 -1.83 8.92 -23.74
C VAL A 190 -0.66 8.10 -24.24
N TYR A 191 0.15 7.60 -23.31
CA TYR A 191 1.23 6.67 -23.60
C TYR A 191 0.84 5.25 -23.20
N ARG A 192 1.42 4.24 -23.85
CA ARG A 192 1.24 2.83 -23.55
C ARG A 192 2.58 2.16 -23.28
N THR A 193 2.76 1.59 -22.10
CA THR A 193 4.03 0.91 -21.76
C THR A 193 4.24 -0.36 -22.58
N GLY A 194 3.17 -0.98 -23.08
CA GLY A 194 3.23 -2.25 -23.80
C GLY A 194 3.43 -3.46 -22.89
N ASP A 195 3.60 -3.26 -21.58
CA ASP A 195 3.74 -4.34 -20.61
C ASP A 195 2.35 -4.79 -20.13
N MET A 196 1.89 -5.85 -20.75
CA MET A 196 0.62 -6.50 -20.44
C MET A 196 0.88 -7.94 -20.02
N PRO A 197 0.03 -8.53 -19.15
CA PRO A 197 0.26 -9.89 -18.65
C PRO A 197 0.30 -10.92 -19.78
N SER A 198 1.28 -11.81 -19.72
CA SER A 198 1.30 -13.03 -20.48
C SER A 198 0.20 -13.98 -20.01
N GLU A 199 -0.01 -15.11 -20.67
CA GLU A 199 -0.94 -16.15 -20.21
C GLU A 199 -0.50 -16.73 -18.83
N ALA A 200 0.81 -16.86 -18.60
CA ALA A 200 1.38 -17.33 -17.33
C ALA A 200 1.27 -16.31 -16.18
N ALA A 201 1.25 -15.02 -16.49
CA ALA A 201 1.07 -13.94 -15.53
C ALA A 201 -0.38 -13.44 -15.43
N ALA A 202 -1.32 -14.09 -16.12
CA ALA A 202 -2.73 -13.69 -16.07
C ALA A 202 -3.27 -13.75 -14.63
N GLY A 203 -3.89 -12.65 -14.19
CA GLY A 203 -4.41 -12.53 -12.83
C GLY A 203 -3.35 -12.19 -11.77
N LYS A 204 -2.17 -11.68 -12.19
CA LYS A 204 -1.09 -11.27 -11.28
C LYS A 204 -0.66 -9.80 -11.47
N TYR A 205 -1.26 -9.01 -12.36
CA TYR A 205 -0.82 -7.64 -12.61
C TYR A 205 -1.49 -6.63 -11.69
N ALA A 206 -0.68 -5.75 -11.14
CA ALA A 206 -1.10 -4.58 -10.38
C ALA A 206 -0.10 -3.43 -10.60
N PRO A 207 -0.05 -2.83 -11.80
CA PRO A 207 0.82 -1.69 -12.07
C PRO A 207 0.41 -0.49 -11.21
N GLU A 208 1.32 -0.02 -10.36
CA GLU A 208 1.07 1.03 -9.36
C GLU A 208 2.04 2.20 -9.49
N THR A 209 2.72 2.31 -10.64
CA THR A 209 3.80 3.26 -10.84
C THR A 209 3.35 4.71 -10.75
N THR A 210 4.10 5.49 -9.98
CA THR A 210 4.06 6.96 -10.00
C THR A 210 5.30 7.43 -10.74
N PRO A 211 5.18 8.03 -11.94
CA PRO A 211 6.32 8.57 -12.66
C PRO A 211 7.00 9.70 -11.89
N LEU A 212 8.32 9.86 -12.09
CA LEU A 212 9.05 11.06 -11.70
C LEU A 212 9.15 11.98 -12.89
N LYS A 213 9.10 13.30 -12.66
CA LYS A 213 9.40 14.30 -13.68
C LYS A 213 10.69 15.02 -13.31
N VAL A 214 11.70 14.85 -14.15
CA VAL A 214 13.03 15.47 -13.99
C VAL A 214 13.44 16.13 -15.30
N GLY A 215 13.56 17.44 -15.30
CA GLY A 215 13.78 18.21 -16.53
C GLY A 215 12.67 17.98 -17.55
N ASP A 216 12.99 17.59 -18.80
CA ASP A 216 12.01 17.35 -19.86
C ASP A 216 11.48 15.90 -19.91
N ALA A 217 11.88 15.04 -18.98
CA ALA A 217 11.58 13.62 -18.98
C ALA A 217 10.62 13.22 -17.86
N LEU A 218 9.70 12.31 -18.18
CA LEU A 218 9.01 11.46 -17.22
C LEU A 218 9.73 10.11 -17.19
N LEU A 219 10.10 9.68 -15.99
CA LEU A 219 10.82 8.45 -15.69
C LEU A 219 9.93 7.51 -14.90
N MET A 220 9.79 6.27 -15.33
CA MET A 220 8.87 5.32 -14.70
C MET A 220 9.29 3.87 -14.91
N CYS A 221 8.71 2.98 -14.13
CA CYS A 221 8.76 1.54 -14.36
C CYS A 221 7.41 0.99 -14.82
N SER A 222 7.41 -0.11 -15.54
CA SER A 222 6.22 -0.90 -15.83
C SER A 222 5.97 -1.96 -14.74
N ALA A 223 4.90 -2.74 -14.86
CA ALA A 223 4.56 -3.83 -13.93
C ALA A 223 5.72 -4.84 -13.72
N LYS A 224 6.46 -5.17 -14.80
CA LYS A 224 7.63 -6.05 -14.76
C LYS A 224 8.94 -5.30 -14.91
N ASN A 225 9.04 -4.13 -14.28
CA ASN A 225 10.28 -3.40 -14.13
C ASN A 225 10.94 -2.91 -15.45
N ILE A 226 10.18 -2.73 -16.53
CA ILE A 226 10.72 -2.06 -17.71
C ILE A 226 10.86 -0.58 -17.36
N LEU A 227 12.08 -0.08 -17.32
CA LEU A 227 12.37 1.34 -17.16
C LEU A 227 12.07 2.08 -18.45
N ILE A 228 11.34 3.18 -18.35
CA ILE A 228 10.85 3.95 -19.49
C ILE A 228 11.05 5.43 -19.23
N SER A 229 11.58 6.14 -20.23
CA SER A 229 11.60 7.60 -20.27
C SER A 229 10.75 8.09 -21.43
N ILE A 230 9.84 9.02 -21.13
CA ILE A 230 9.05 9.73 -22.16
C ILE A 230 9.22 11.23 -22.02
N ASN A 231 9.00 11.96 -23.11
CA ASN A 231 8.98 13.41 -23.09
C ASN A 231 7.77 13.92 -22.29
N ALA A 232 7.98 14.80 -21.32
CA ALA A 232 6.95 15.26 -20.39
C ALA A 232 5.86 16.13 -21.05
N ALA A 233 6.12 16.76 -22.19
CA ALA A 233 5.14 17.58 -22.91
C ALA A 233 4.32 16.76 -23.91
N THR A 234 4.95 15.79 -24.62
CA THR A 234 4.34 15.11 -25.77
C THR A 234 3.95 13.66 -25.51
N GLY A 235 4.55 13.03 -24.50
CA GLY A 235 4.40 11.60 -24.23
C GLY A 235 5.14 10.70 -25.22
N GLU A 236 6.03 11.26 -26.06
CA GLU A 236 6.89 10.47 -26.96
C GLU A 236 7.97 9.74 -26.16
N GLU A 237 8.24 8.46 -26.51
CA GLU A 237 9.26 7.66 -25.84
C GLU A 237 10.67 8.16 -26.20
N ASN A 238 11.48 8.45 -25.16
CA ASN A 238 12.87 8.82 -25.30
C ASN A 238 13.75 7.57 -25.40
N TRP A 239 13.58 6.67 -24.41
CA TRP A 239 14.29 5.40 -24.33
C TRP A 239 13.54 4.40 -23.45
N ARG A 240 13.97 3.14 -23.55
CA ARG A 240 13.44 2.02 -22.77
C ARG A 240 14.57 1.06 -22.43
N TYR A 241 14.60 0.61 -21.19
CA TYR A 241 15.46 -0.48 -20.71
C TYR A 241 14.61 -1.60 -20.16
N ASP A 242 14.75 -2.82 -20.67
CA ASP A 242 14.00 -3.99 -20.25
C ASP A 242 14.92 -4.98 -19.53
N PRO A 243 14.84 -5.11 -18.19
CA PRO A 243 15.69 -5.99 -17.38
C PRO A 243 15.34 -7.47 -17.54
N LYS A 244 14.33 -7.83 -18.34
CA LYS A 244 13.93 -9.21 -18.64
C LYS A 244 13.46 -10.01 -17.41
N VAL A 245 12.71 -9.39 -16.53
CA VAL A 245 12.10 -10.04 -15.38
C VAL A 245 11.12 -11.14 -15.84
N GLY A 246 11.31 -12.37 -15.32
CA GLY A 246 10.46 -13.53 -15.63
C GLY A 246 9.09 -13.46 -14.97
N ASP A 247 8.11 -14.16 -15.55
CA ASP A 247 6.76 -14.26 -14.96
C ASP A 247 6.74 -15.08 -13.65
N ASP A 248 7.73 -15.95 -13.46
CA ASP A 248 7.94 -16.74 -12.25
C ASP A 248 8.45 -15.93 -11.07
N ALA A 249 9.09 -14.78 -11.33
CA ALA A 249 9.55 -13.85 -10.30
C ALA A 249 8.40 -13.06 -9.64
N ILE A 250 7.20 -13.07 -10.21
CA ILE A 250 6.05 -12.33 -9.68
C ILE A 250 5.55 -12.99 -8.38
N PRO A 251 5.62 -12.29 -7.20
CA PRO A 251 5.14 -12.84 -5.93
C PRO A 251 3.61 -12.96 -5.90
N TYR A 252 2.90 -11.98 -5.37
CA TYR A 252 1.45 -11.84 -5.48
C TYR A 252 1.07 -11.04 -6.70
N SER A 253 1.77 -9.92 -6.89
CA SER A 253 1.48 -8.94 -7.92
C SER A 253 2.74 -8.53 -8.67
N ALA A 254 2.62 -8.40 -9.98
CA ALA A 254 3.56 -7.64 -10.77
C ALA A 254 3.32 -6.16 -10.49
N SER A 255 4.06 -5.62 -9.53
CA SER A 255 3.97 -4.23 -9.06
C SER A 255 5.33 -3.58 -9.08
N CYS A 256 5.45 -2.46 -9.74
CA CYS A 256 6.50 -1.48 -9.51
C CYS A 256 5.84 -0.16 -9.16
N ARG A 257 6.06 0.34 -7.93
CA ARG A 257 5.42 1.58 -7.46
C ARG A 257 6.12 2.83 -7.96
N GLY A 258 7.40 2.74 -8.29
CA GLY A 258 8.17 3.86 -8.81
C GLY A 258 9.66 3.58 -8.86
N VAL A 259 10.39 4.60 -9.25
CA VAL A 259 11.85 4.61 -9.36
C VAL A 259 12.42 5.76 -8.54
N SER A 260 13.75 5.79 -8.35
CA SER A 260 14.43 6.91 -7.71
C SER A 260 15.50 7.48 -8.62
N VAL A 261 15.81 8.76 -8.47
CA VAL A 261 16.81 9.46 -9.26
C VAL A 261 17.92 9.96 -8.34
N TYR A 262 19.15 9.70 -8.73
CA TYR A 262 20.33 10.19 -8.04
C TYR A 262 21.25 10.94 -9.00
N THR A 263 21.71 12.11 -8.57
CA THR A 263 22.73 12.89 -9.29
C THR A 263 24.03 12.83 -8.50
N ASN A 264 25.07 12.29 -9.13
CA ASN A 264 26.42 12.24 -8.54
C ASN A 264 27.01 13.65 -8.51
N PRO A 265 27.22 14.26 -7.31
CA PRO A 265 27.74 15.62 -7.20
C PRO A 265 29.20 15.76 -7.67
N ASP A 266 29.96 14.67 -7.73
CA ASP A 266 31.36 14.65 -8.15
C ASP A 266 31.52 14.43 -9.64
N ALA A 267 30.46 14.07 -10.36
CA ALA A 267 30.50 13.86 -11.80
C ALA A 267 30.30 15.17 -12.59
N ALA A 268 30.95 15.27 -13.75
CA ALA A 268 30.59 16.34 -14.67
C ALA A 268 29.15 16.16 -15.17
N PRO A 269 28.35 17.24 -15.30
CA PRO A 269 26.88 17.12 -15.60
C PRO A 269 26.56 16.42 -16.93
N ASP A 270 27.52 16.34 -17.84
CA ASP A 270 27.41 15.69 -19.16
C ASP A 270 28.09 14.30 -19.19
N ALA A 271 28.70 13.86 -18.11
CA ALA A 271 29.26 12.52 -18.02
C ALA A 271 28.17 11.46 -18.06
N ALA A 272 28.49 10.29 -18.59
CA ALA A 272 27.62 9.14 -18.54
C ALA A 272 27.32 8.80 -17.08
N CYS A 273 26.03 8.50 -16.78
CA CYS A 273 25.54 8.21 -15.43
C CYS A 273 25.79 9.29 -14.37
N ALA A 274 26.07 10.55 -14.79
CA ALA A 274 26.10 11.67 -13.84
C ALA A 274 24.77 11.80 -13.10
N THR A 275 23.66 11.54 -13.79
CA THR A 275 22.33 11.35 -13.19
C THR A 275 21.81 10.00 -13.62
N ARG A 276 21.38 9.19 -12.67
CA ARG A 276 20.91 7.82 -12.89
C ARG A 276 19.55 7.57 -12.30
N VAL A 277 18.77 6.70 -12.95
CA VAL A 277 17.54 6.10 -12.40
C VAL A 277 17.93 4.82 -11.69
N ILE A 278 17.44 4.63 -10.48
CA ILE A 278 17.70 3.42 -9.68
C ILE A 278 16.34 2.76 -9.37
N GLU A 279 16.26 1.46 -9.61
CA GLU A 279 15.06 0.64 -9.46
C GLU A 279 15.38 -0.68 -8.76
N GLY A 280 14.49 -1.15 -7.88
CA GLY A 280 14.49 -2.53 -7.43
C GLY A 280 13.53 -3.38 -8.26
N THR A 281 13.88 -4.64 -8.54
CA THR A 281 13.12 -5.51 -9.43
C THR A 281 12.42 -6.67 -8.70
N LEU A 282 11.40 -7.25 -9.36
CA LEU A 282 10.66 -8.43 -8.83
C LEU A 282 11.53 -9.69 -8.75
N ASP A 283 12.62 -9.77 -9.51
CA ASP A 283 13.59 -10.86 -9.41
C ASP A 283 14.78 -10.53 -8.48
N ALA A 284 14.61 -9.48 -7.65
CA ALA A 284 15.53 -9.08 -6.59
C ALA A 284 16.90 -8.62 -7.10
N ARG A 285 16.91 -7.69 -8.02
CA ARG A 285 18.09 -6.90 -8.41
C ARG A 285 17.86 -5.43 -8.08
N LEU A 286 18.93 -4.70 -7.84
CA LEU A 286 18.95 -3.25 -7.85
C LEU A 286 19.64 -2.81 -9.14
N ILE A 287 18.98 -1.98 -9.95
CA ILE A 287 19.43 -1.60 -11.30
C ILE A 287 19.64 -0.10 -11.36
N ALA A 288 20.72 0.34 -12.00
CA ALA A 288 21.00 1.74 -12.28
C ALA A 288 21.21 1.98 -13.77
N VAL A 289 20.47 2.92 -14.36
CA VAL A 289 20.61 3.34 -15.76
C VAL A 289 20.77 4.86 -15.87
N ASP A 290 21.47 5.30 -16.91
CA ASP A 290 21.64 6.72 -17.22
C ASP A 290 20.29 7.37 -17.62
N THR A 291 19.91 8.46 -16.96
CA THR A 291 18.63 9.15 -17.19
C THR A 291 18.44 9.67 -18.62
N LYS A 292 19.54 9.95 -19.34
CA LYS A 292 19.48 10.54 -20.70
C LYS A 292 19.41 9.48 -21.78
N THR A 293 20.07 8.33 -21.56
CA THR A 293 20.28 7.32 -22.61
C THR A 293 19.57 6.00 -22.35
N GLY A 294 19.24 5.68 -21.08
CA GLY A 294 18.72 4.38 -20.67
C GLY A 294 19.76 3.25 -20.68
N GLU A 295 21.05 3.58 -20.91
CA GLU A 295 22.12 2.59 -20.86
C GLU A 295 22.50 2.27 -19.40
N PRO A 296 22.80 1.01 -19.07
CA PRO A 296 23.26 0.62 -17.73
C PRO A 296 24.49 1.39 -17.27
N CYS A 297 24.51 1.79 -16.00
CA CYS A 297 25.65 2.48 -15.38
C CYS A 297 26.75 1.47 -15.05
N ALA A 298 27.77 1.39 -15.89
CA ALA A 298 28.83 0.39 -15.79
C ALA A 298 29.67 0.47 -14.48
N ASP A 299 29.59 1.58 -13.76
CA ASP A 299 30.23 1.82 -12.46
C ASP A 299 29.35 1.35 -11.26
N PHE A 300 28.13 0.89 -11.49
CA PHE A 300 27.21 0.42 -10.46
C PHE A 300 27.16 -1.11 -10.47
N GLY A 301 27.59 -1.75 -9.39
CA GLY A 301 27.61 -3.19 -9.23
C GLY A 301 28.30 -3.94 -10.38
N GLU A 302 27.65 -4.98 -10.88
CA GLU A 302 28.13 -5.70 -12.07
C GLU A 302 27.37 -5.21 -13.32
N ASN A 303 27.96 -4.25 -14.05
CA ASN A 303 27.40 -3.67 -15.30
C ASN A 303 26.02 -3.00 -15.12
N GLY A 304 25.83 -2.28 -14.04
CA GLY A 304 24.59 -1.56 -13.74
C GLY A 304 23.62 -2.31 -12.84
N GLU A 305 24.01 -3.46 -12.27
CA GLU A 305 23.15 -4.31 -11.46
C GLU A 305 23.84 -4.77 -10.18
N VAL A 306 23.07 -4.86 -9.09
CA VAL A 306 23.42 -5.51 -7.82
C VAL A 306 22.46 -6.65 -7.57
N ASP A 307 22.98 -7.85 -7.26
CA ASP A 307 22.18 -9.02 -6.91
C ASP A 307 21.73 -8.94 -5.44
N LEU A 308 20.44 -8.75 -5.21
CA LEU A 308 19.89 -8.68 -3.86
C LEU A 308 19.61 -10.06 -3.23
N TRP A 309 19.85 -11.16 -3.93
CA TRP A 309 19.82 -12.49 -3.36
C TRP A 309 21.05 -12.83 -2.54
N ASP A 310 22.10 -12.04 -2.61
CA ASP A 310 23.30 -12.24 -1.80
C ASP A 310 22.97 -12.23 -0.31
N GLY A 311 23.32 -13.30 0.40
CA GLY A 311 23.01 -13.51 1.80
C GLY A 311 21.57 -13.90 2.14
N ILE A 312 20.65 -14.03 1.16
CA ILE A 312 19.26 -14.41 1.40
C ILE A 312 19.07 -15.94 1.46
N GLY A 313 19.92 -16.69 0.80
CA GLY A 313 19.88 -18.15 0.76
C GLY A 313 19.37 -18.72 -0.56
N GLU A 314 18.59 -19.80 -0.50
CA GLU A 314 18.07 -20.45 -1.70
C GLU A 314 17.19 -19.50 -2.52
N ARG A 315 17.51 -19.37 -3.81
CA ARG A 315 16.74 -18.53 -4.73
C ARG A 315 15.47 -19.24 -5.16
N VAL A 316 14.34 -18.82 -4.60
CA VAL A 316 13.00 -19.29 -4.96
C VAL A 316 12.26 -18.16 -5.68
N PRO A 317 12.03 -18.26 -7.00
CA PRO A 317 11.35 -17.20 -7.75
C PRO A 317 9.97 -16.87 -7.17
N GLY A 318 9.65 -15.59 -7.05
CA GLY A 318 8.39 -15.11 -6.51
C GLY A 318 8.27 -15.18 -4.97
N TRP A 319 9.33 -15.51 -4.23
CA TRP A 319 9.30 -15.44 -2.78
C TRP A 319 9.91 -14.14 -2.22
N TYR A 320 10.88 -13.56 -2.92
CA TYR A 320 11.59 -12.34 -2.51
C TYR A 320 11.70 -11.38 -3.69
N ALA A 321 11.17 -10.17 -3.54
CA ALA A 321 11.02 -9.19 -4.63
C ALA A 321 11.13 -7.76 -4.09
N VAL A 322 11.51 -6.80 -4.95
CA VAL A 322 11.43 -5.37 -4.62
C VAL A 322 10.31 -4.73 -5.41
N THR A 323 9.34 -4.11 -4.71
CA THR A 323 8.14 -3.52 -5.32
C THR A 323 8.02 -2.01 -5.10
N ALA A 324 8.84 -1.45 -4.21
CA ALA A 324 8.85 -0.03 -3.85
C ALA A 324 10.09 0.68 -4.39
N PRO A 325 10.02 1.99 -4.71
CA PRO A 325 11.20 2.77 -5.04
C PRO A 325 12.17 2.79 -3.86
N PRO A 326 13.48 2.59 -4.08
CA PRO A 326 14.46 2.70 -3.01
C PRO A 326 14.55 4.15 -2.50
N ALA A 327 14.74 4.34 -1.20
CA ALA A 327 15.03 5.67 -0.67
C ALA A 327 16.51 6.02 -0.89
N ILE A 328 16.80 7.27 -1.25
CA ILE A 328 18.19 7.72 -1.41
C ILE A 328 18.43 8.90 -0.48
N VAL A 329 19.42 8.77 0.38
CA VAL A 329 19.81 9.79 1.36
C VAL A 329 21.33 9.78 1.54
N ARG A 330 21.96 10.95 1.47
CA ARG A 330 23.41 11.12 1.56
C ARG A 330 24.21 10.19 0.63
N GLY A 331 23.68 9.94 -0.57
CA GLY A 331 24.32 9.06 -1.55
C GLY A 331 24.23 7.57 -1.23
N ILE A 332 23.43 7.18 -0.26
CA ILE A 332 23.13 5.77 0.07
C ILE A 332 21.74 5.41 -0.42
N VAL A 333 21.66 4.35 -1.20
CA VAL A 333 20.42 3.73 -1.71
C VAL A 333 19.94 2.71 -0.70
N VAL A 334 18.81 2.96 -0.04
CA VAL A 334 18.25 2.07 0.97
C VAL A 334 17.08 1.28 0.39
N THR A 335 17.14 -0.03 0.48
CA THR A 335 16.12 -0.93 -0.02
C THR A 335 15.80 -2.04 0.98
N GLY A 336 14.52 -2.38 1.13
CA GLY A 336 14.03 -3.61 1.68
C GLY A 336 13.48 -4.50 0.58
N ALA A 337 12.62 -5.45 0.94
CA ALA A 337 11.97 -6.33 -0.03
C ALA A 337 10.56 -6.70 0.43
N GLN A 338 9.72 -7.08 -0.50
CA GLN A 338 8.52 -7.85 -0.26
C GLN A 338 8.91 -9.32 -0.18
N VAL A 339 8.70 -9.93 0.97
CA VAL A 339 8.74 -11.37 1.14
C VAL A 339 7.30 -11.87 1.02
N LYS A 340 7.04 -12.84 0.15
CA LYS A 340 5.68 -13.37 -0.01
C LYS A 340 5.20 -14.00 1.28
N ASP A 341 4.13 -13.42 1.84
CA ASP A 341 3.59 -13.75 3.15
C ASP A 341 2.99 -15.14 3.23
N GLY A 342 2.75 -15.62 4.45
CA GLY A 342 1.99 -16.83 4.71
C GLY A 342 2.60 -18.12 4.17
N GLN A 343 3.84 -18.14 3.67
CA GLN A 343 4.44 -19.33 3.07
C GLN A 343 5.04 -20.26 4.14
N ALA A 344 6.02 -19.78 4.88
CA ALA A 344 6.71 -20.58 5.91
C ALA A 344 7.33 -19.68 6.97
N GLU A 345 7.55 -20.21 8.18
CA GLU A 345 8.25 -19.49 9.26
C GLU A 345 9.69 -19.14 8.90
N ASP A 346 10.37 -19.99 8.15
CA ASP A 346 11.72 -19.77 7.67
C ASP A 346 11.75 -19.09 6.28
N ALA A 347 10.87 -18.14 6.03
CA ALA A 347 10.85 -17.34 4.82
C ALA A 347 12.18 -16.57 4.61
N PRO A 348 12.49 -16.07 3.40
CA PRO A 348 13.61 -15.16 3.18
C PRO A 348 13.67 -14.04 4.22
N SER A 349 14.90 -13.58 4.52
CA SER A 349 15.11 -12.47 5.47
C SER A 349 14.46 -11.18 4.97
N GLY A 350 13.88 -10.40 5.88
CA GLY A 350 13.45 -9.03 5.64
C GLY A 350 14.56 -7.98 5.80
N VAL A 351 15.83 -8.39 5.75
CA VAL A 351 16.99 -7.50 5.88
C VAL A 351 16.85 -6.22 5.06
N VAL A 352 17.14 -5.07 5.67
CA VAL A 352 17.22 -3.78 4.99
C VAL A 352 18.69 -3.46 4.73
N ARG A 353 19.01 -2.99 3.51
CA ARG A 353 20.37 -2.78 3.08
C ARG A 353 20.56 -1.40 2.46
N GLY A 354 21.71 -0.79 2.77
CA GLY A 354 22.19 0.44 2.16
C GLY A 354 23.32 0.16 1.19
N TYR A 355 23.25 0.75 0.00
CA TYR A 355 24.27 0.63 -1.06
C TYR A 355 24.74 2.02 -1.48
N ASP A 356 26.02 2.15 -1.84
CA ASP A 356 26.53 3.38 -2.43
C ASP A 356 25.83 3.65 -3.77
N ALA A 357 25.28 4.85 -3.94
CA ALA A 357 24.48 5.20 -5.11
C ALA A 357 25.29 5.32 -6.42
N VAL A 358 26.62 5.39 -6.34
CA VAL A 358 27.51 5.45 -7.51
C VAL A 358 28.04 4.07 -7.87
N THR A 359 28.56 3.35 -6.87
CA THR A 359 29.27 2.09 -7.09
C THR A 359 28.41 0.84 -6.93
N GLY A 360 27.27 0.93 -6.23
CA GLY A 360 26.45 -0.23 -5.87
C GLY A 360 27.11 -1.14 -4.83
N GLU A 361 28.21 -0.72 -4.20
CA GLU A 361 28.83 -1.47 -3.11
C GLU A 361 27.96 -1.43 -1.85
N LEU A 362 27.88 -2.57 -1.13
CA LEU A 362 27.15 -2.65 0.15
C LEU A 362 27.82 -1.71 1.17
N ALA A 363 27.08 -0.69 1.60
CA ALA A 363 27.52 0.22 2.66
C ALA A 363 27.24 -0.39 4.04
N TRP A 364 26.06 -0.94 4.22
CA TRP A 364 25.64 -1.61 5.45
C TRP A 364 24.43 -2.52 5.19
N ALA A 365 24.24 -3.48 6.10
CA ALA A 365 23.03 -4.29 6.19
C ALA A 365 22.50 -4.25 7.64
N TRP A 366 21.21 -4.08 7.80
CA TRP A 366 20.51 -4.22 9.05
C TRP A 366 19.71 -5.52 9.04
N ASP A 367 20.30 -6.56 9.67
CA ASP A 367 19.63 -7.84 9.89
C ASP A 367 18.73 -7.73 11.11
N LEU A 368 17.42 -7.67 10.91
CA LEU A 368 16.44 -7.40 11.97
C LEU A 368 16.44 -8.46 13.09
N GLY A 369 16.79 -9.70 12.77
CA GLY A 369 16.91 -10.80 13.76
C GLY A 369 18.25 -10.83 14.48
N ALA A 370 19.28 -10.16 13.94
CA ALA A 370 20.62 -10.05 14.52
C ALA A 370 21.22 -8.66 14.26
N PRO A 371 20.62 -7.59 14.82
CA PRO A 371 20.91 -6.19 14.44
C PRO A 371 22.35 -5.74 14.67
N GLU A 372 23.08 -6.40 15.57
CA GLU A 372 24.49 -6.12 15.82
C GLU A 372 25.47 -6.96 14.98
N GLU A 373 24.93 -7.89 14.23
CA GLU A 373 25.69 -8.83 13.39
C GLU A 373 25.41 -8.51 11.90
N ASN A 374 26.16 -9.15 11.02
CA ASN A 374 25.89 -9.12 9.58
C ASN A 374 25.90 -7.75 8.88
N LYS A 375 26.40 -6.67 9.54
CA LYS A 375 26.40 -5.31 8.97
C LYS A 375 27.13 -5.20 7.63
N ASN A 376 28.12 -6.05 7.36
CA ASN A 376 28.88 -6.11 6.11
C ASN A 376 28.52 -7.35 5.27
N GLY A 377 27.32 -7.87 5.45
CA GLY A 377 26.89 -9.14 4.92
C GLY A 377 27.16 -10.33 5.86
N PRO A 378 26.42 -11.43 5.75
CA PRO A 378 26.67 -12.63 6.54
C PRO A 378 28.01 -13.27 6.15
N PRO A 379 28.63 -14.08 7.06
CA PRO A 379 29.82 -14.85 6.73
C PRO A 379 29.61 -15.77 5.52
N GLU A 380 30.70 -16.12 4.82
CA GLU A 380 30.63 -17.00 3.65
C GLU A 380 29.93 -18.33 3.98
N GLY A 381 28.85 -18.61 3.27
CA GLY A 381 28.01 -19.81 3.44
C GLY A 381 26.93 -19.70 4.52
N GLU A 382 26.80 -18.55 5.14
CA GLU A 382 25.69 -18.20 6.04
C GLU A 382 24.70 -17.24 5.36
N VAL A 383 23.55 -17.02 5.98
CA VAL A 383 22.49 -16.13 5.46
C VAL A 383 22.01 -15.20 6.57
N TYR A 384 21.39 -14.11 6.18
CA TYR A 384 20.69 -13.22 7.11
C TYR A 384 19.59 -13.97 7.85
N THR A 385 19.19 -13.49 9.02
CA THR A 385 18.12 -14.10 9.85
C THR A 385 16.83 -14.21 9.05
N ARG A 386 16.31 -15.42 8.95
CA ARG A 386 15.11 -15.73 8.15
C ARG A 386 13.84 -15.46 8.94
N GLY A 387 12.72 -15.23 8.24
CA GLY A 387 11.40 -15.05 8.84
C GLY A 387 11.14 -13.67 9.45
N THR A 388 12.12 -12.77 9.38
CA THR A 388 12.06 -11.43 10.01
C THR A 388 11.07 -10.49 9.30
N PRO A 389 10.61 -9.42 10.00
CA PRO A 389 9.83 -8.33 9.39
C PRO A 389 10.50 -7.80 8.13
N ASN A 390 9.70 -7.37 7.17
CA ASN A 390 10.19 -6.87 5.89
C ASN A 390 9.65 -5.47 5.58
N MET A 391 10.28 -4.76 4.63
CA MET A 391 9.84 -3.46 4.14
C MET A 391 9.43 -3.56 2.67
N TRP A 392 8.15 -3.71 2.39
CA TRP A 392 7.62 -3.85 1.04
C TRP A 392 7.07 -2.55 0.44
N THR A 393 6.90 -1.51 1.25
CA THR A 393 6.43 -0.18 0.82
C THR A 393 7.56 0.85 0.84
N ALA A 394 7.29 2.06 0.35
CA ALA A 394 8.30 3.11 0.22
C ALA A 394 8.72 3.68 1.59
N ALA A 395 10.01 3.80 1.82
CA ALA A 395 10.58 4.56 2.92
C ALA A 395 10.61 6.06 2.61
N THR A 396 10.80 6.89 3.63
CA THR A 396 11.04 8.33 3.51
C THR A 396 12.37 8.67 4.17
N ALA A 397 13.10 9.64 3.64
CA ALA A 397 14.42 10.01 4.11
C ALA A 397 14.50 11.48 4.52
N ASP A 398 15.24 11.77 5.57
CA ASP A 398 15.59 13.12 6.00
C ASP A 398 17.08 13.38 5.72
N GLU A 399 17.35 14.14 4.68
CA GLU A 399 18.71 14.43 4.23
C GLU A 399 19.52 15.21 5.31
N ALA A 400 18.85 16.09 6.06
CA ALA A 400 19.50 16.91 7.07
C ALA A 400 19.93 16.08 8.29
N LEU A 401 19.06 15.20 8.77
CA LEU A 401 19.37 14.28 9.87
C LEU A 401 20.22 13.10 9.39
N GLY A 402 20.12 12.71 8.14
CA GLY A 402 20.70 11.47 7.62
C GLY A 402 19.95 10.23 8.10
N TYR A 403 18.65 10.37 8.32
CA TYR A 403 17.78 9.28 8.76
C TYR A 403 16.92 8.78 7.60
N VAL A 404 16.66 7.48 7.61
CA VAL A 404 15.65 6.86 6.77
C VAL A 404 14.60 6.20 7.66
N TYR A 405 13.32 6.46 7.36
CA TYR A 405 12.17 5.97 8.14
C TYR A 405 11.56 4.78 7.41
N LEU A 406 11.71 3.61 8.00
CA LEU A 406 11.34 2.33 7.44
C LEU A 406 9.98 1.87 7.96
N PRO A 407 8.92 1.89 7.16
CA PRO A 407 7.63 1.29 7.53
C PRO A 407 7.75 -0.23 7.36
N LEU A 408 7.84 -0.95 8.48
CA LEU A 408 8.01 -2.39 8.49
C LEU A 408 6.66 -3.11 8.53
N GLY A 409 6.60 -4.21 7.80
CA GLY A 409 5.52 -5.18 7.87
C GLY A 409 5.65 -6.12 9.06
N ASN A 410 4.89 -7.20 9.00
CA ASN A 410 4.90 -8.25 10.00
C ASN A 410 6.07 -9.22 9.79
N SER A 411 6.35 -10.06 10.78
CA SER A 411 7.22 -11.23 10.60
C SER A 411 6.50 -12.32 9.82
N SER A 412 7.25 -13.21 9.21
CA SER A 412 6.71 -14.35 8.45
C SER A 412 5.72 -15.17 9.28
N VAL A 413 4.69 -15.70 8.61
CA VAL A 413 3.45 -16.30 9.11
C VAL A 413 2.61 -15.35 9.97
N ASP A 414 1.82 -14.55 9.29
CA ASP A 414 1.10 -13.37 9.81
C ASP A 414 0.10 -13.67 10.92
N TYR A 415 -0.48 -14.88 10.95
CA TYR A 415 -1.60 -15.22 11.82
C TYR A 415 -1.24 -16.18 12.96
N TYR A 416 0.06 -16.34 13.26
CA TYR A 416 0.59 -17.12 14.38
C TYR A 416 1.95 -16.56 14.82
N GLY A 417 2.13 -16.25 16.10
CA GLY A 417 3.29 -15.51 16.57
C GLY A 417 4.12 -16.16 17.69
N SER A 418 3.66 -17.26 18.30
CA SER A 418 4.36 -17.84 19.46
C SER A 418 5.77 -18.37 19.15
N ASN A 419 6.10 -18.54 17.85
CA ASN A 419 7.42 -19.00 17.43
C ASN A 419 8.39 -17.85 17.14
N ARG A 420 7.91 -16.59 17.12
CA ARG A 420 8.72 -15.41 16.83
C ARG A 420 9.73 -15.13 17.95
N SER A 421 10.93 -14.74 17.57
CA SER A 421 11.96 -14.24 18.47
C SER A 421 11.56 -12.91 19.11
N GLU A 422 12.33 -12.46 20.10
CA GLU A 422 12.14 -11.15 20.73
C GLU A 422 12.37 -10.01 19.71
N ALA A 423 13.43 -10.10 18.90
CA ALA A 423 13.73 -9.09 17.88
C ALA A 423 12.62 -9.00 16.80
N GLU A 424 12.07 -10.13 16.36
CA GLU A 424 10.92 -10.12 15.45
C GLU A 424 9.71 -9.45 16.11
N ASN A 425 9.45 -9.68 17.38
CA ASN A 425 8.35 -9.03 18.10
C ASN A 425 8.57 -7.52 18.30
N ASP A 426 9.82 -7.08 18.45
CA ASP A 426 10.15 -5.68 18.69
C ASP A 426 10.06 -4.82 17.43
N TYR A 427 10.34 -5.41 16.27
CA TYR A 427 10.37 -4.66 15.00
C TYR A 427 9.15 -4.91 14.10
N SER A 428 8.36 -5.95 14.31
CA SER A 428 7.13 -6.16 13.52
C SER A 428 6.18 -4.98 13.63
N THR A 429 5.58 -4.60 12.50
CA THR A 429 4.52 -3.57 12.42
C THR A 429 4.95 -2.25 13.08
N SER A 430 6.17 -1.82 12.74
CA SER A 430 6.84 -0.66 13.35
C SER A 430 7.35 0.33 12.32
N LEU A 431 7.41 1.61 12.68
CA LEU A 431 8.24 2.59 12.00
C LEU A 431 9.60 2.64 12.70
N VAL A 432 10.67 2.41 11.96
CA VAL A 432 12.04 2.44 12.48
C VAL A 432 12.84 3.52 11.76
N ALA A 433 13.51 4.39 12.53
CA ALA A 433 14.49 5.32 11.97
C ALA A 433 15.87 4.67 12.01
N ILE A 434 16.55 4.66 10.86
CA ILE A 434 17.93 4.19 10.73
C ILE A 434 18.83 5.40 10.45
N ASP A 435 19.97 5.50 11.13
CA ASP A 435 21.07 6.38 10.72
C ASP A 435 21.73 5.79 9.47
N VAL A 436 21.59 6.48 8.35
CA VAL A 436 22.08 6.00 7.05
C VAL A 436 23.60 5.84 6.98
N THR A 437 24.34 6.53 7.85
CA THR A 437 25.80 6.47 7.87
C THR A 437 26.35 5.24 8.59
N THR A 438 25.55 4.62 9.48
CA THR A 438 25.97 3.45 10.26
C THR A 438 25.12 2.21 10.00
N GLY A 439 23.90 2.39 9.48
CA GLY A 439 22.92 1.31 9.36
C GLY A 439 22.27 0.91 10.67
N ASP A 440 22.48 1.70 11.76
CA ASP A 440 21.94 1.40 13.08
C ASP A 440 20.56 2.00 13.31
N PRO A 441 19.64 1.29 13.98
CA PRO A 441 18.36 1.86 14.40
C PRO A 441 18.57 2.96 15.45
N VAL A 442 17.92 4.12 15.24
CA VAL A 442 17.95 5.27 16.14
C VAL A 442 16.78 5.22 17.12
N TRP A 443 15.60 4.92 16.60
CA TRP A 443 14.39 4.73 17.39
C TRP A 443 13.39 3.85 16.66
N THR A 444 12.46 3.26 17.41
CA THR A 444 11.39 2.41 16.92
C THR A 444 10.07 2.86 17.52
N PHE A 445 9.02 2.95 16.69
CA PHE A 445 7.64 3.18 17.12
C PHE A 445 6.73 2.08 16.60
N GLN A 446 6.23 1.25 17.48
CA GLN A 446 5.41 0.09 17.13
C GLN A 446 3.92 0.44 17.15
N THR A 447 3.19 0.17 16.07
CA THR A 447 1.76 0.49 15.94
C THR A 447 0.84 -0.67 16.32
N VAL A 448 1.35 -1.91 16.31
CA VAL A 448 0.65 -3.10 16.81
C VAL A 448 1.64 -4.00 17.54
N HIS A 449 1.35 -4.32 18.78
CA HIS A 449 2.18 -5.23 19.58
C HIS A 449 1.83 -6.69 19.24
N ARG A 450 2.85 -7.51 18.94
CA ARG A 450 2.68 -8.94 18.62
C ARG A 450 1.58 -9.17 17.62
N ASP A 451 1.75 -8.58 16.45
CA ASP A 451 0.76 -8.58 15.37
C ASP A 451 0.47 -10.00 14.88
N VAL A 452 -0.78 -10.41 14.94
CA VAL A 452 -1.34 -11.65 14.38
C VAL A 452 -2.55 -11.35 13.49
N TRP A 453 -2.62 -10.15 12.94
CA TRP A 453 -3.72 -9.64 12.11
C TRP A 453 -3.26 -9.16 10.73
N ASP A 454 -1.95 -9.20 10.45
CA ASP A 454 -1.38 -8.66 9.21
C ASP A 454 -1.68 -7.15 9.07
N TYR A 455 -1.34 -6.39 10.11
CA TYR A 455 -1.53 -4.93 10.17
C TYR A 455 -0.27 -4.13 9.82
N ASP A 456 0.57 -4.67 8.96
CA ASP A 456 1.77 -4.01 8.45
C ASP A 456 1.68 -2.49 8.38
N LEU A 457 2.80 -1.80 8.49
CA LEU A 457 2.85 -0.42 8.03
C LEU A 457 2.98 -0.40 6.50
N GLY A 458 1.82 -0.32 5.82
CA GLY A 458 1.73 -0.29 4.36
C GLY A 458 1.87 1.10 3.75
N SER A 459 2.03 2.15 4.57
CA SER A 459 2.01 3.54 4.13
C SER A 459 3.38 4.19 4.27
N GLN A 460 3.78 4.99 3.27
CA GLN A 460 4.96 5.85 3.35
C GLN A 460 4.73 6.93 4.43
N ALA A 461 5.69 7.11 5.33
CA ALA A 461 5.68 8.18 6.32
C ALA A 461 5.81 9.55 5.63
N THR A 462 5.04 10.56 6.05
CA THR A 462 5.11 11.91 5.50
C THR A 462 5.76 12.85 6.51
N LEU A 463 6.83 13.54 6.12
CA LEU A 463 7.51 14.51 6.98
C LEU A 463 6.83 15.86 6.88
N VAL A 464 6.73 16.56 8.00
CA VAL A 464 6.14 17.91 8.07
C VAL A 464 6.80 18.75 9.15
N ASP A 465 6.77 20.04 8.97
CA ASP A 465 7.00 21.00 10.06
C ASP A 465 5.67 21.21 10.80
N PHE A 466 5.42 20.38 11.81
CA PHE A 466 4.14 20.33 12.51
C PHE A 466 3.89 21.59 13.35
N PRO A 467 2.73 22.29 13.17
CA PRO A 467 2.44 23.53 13.88
C PRO A 467 2.17 23.28 15.37
N SER A 468 2.98 23.89 16.23
CA SER A 468 2.84 23.87 17.69
C SER A 468 2.65 25.28 18.27
N ASP A 469 2.34 25.38 19.57
CA ASP A 469 2.16 26.69 20.22
C ASP A 469 3.48 27.46 20.37
N GLY A 470 4.63 26.81 20.21
CA GLY A 470 5.97 27.41 20.29
C GLY A 470 6.67 27.64 18.94
N GLY A 471 5.99 27.34 17.82
CA GLY A 471 6.57 27.37 16.48
C GLY A 471 6.24 26.07 15.73
N THR A 472 7.22 25.48 15.03
CA THR A 472 7.07 24.18 14.37
C THR A 472 7.90 23.12 15.07
N VAL A 473 7.49 21.86 14.94
CA VAL A 473 8.23 20.68 15.41
C VAL A 473 8.46 19.79 14.19
N PRO A 474 9.70 19.38 13.91
CA PRO A 474 9.97 18.38 12.87
C PRO A 474 9.21 17.08 13.19
N ALA A 475 8.25 16.70 12.35
CA ALA A 475 7.36 15.59 12.65
C ALA A 475 7.13 14.66 11.47
N ILE A 476 6.58 13.51 11.78
CA ILE A 476 6.10 12.48 10.86
C ILE A 476 4.59 12.34 11.03
N ILE A 477 3.87 12.35 9.93
CA ILE A 477 2.48 11.88 9.87
C ILE A 477 2.53 10.41 9.43
N LEU A 478 2.11 9.50 10.31
CA LEU A 478 2.18 8.06 10.10
C LEU A 478 0.78 7.45 10.08
N PRO A 479 0.19 7.19 8.90
CA PRO A 479 -1.03 6.40 8.79
C PRO A 479 -0.75 4.90 8.87
N SER A 480 -1.74 4.11 9.27
CA SER A 480 -1.62 2.68 9.50
C SER A 480 -2.78 1.86 8.93
N LYS A 481 -2.55 0.55 8.68
CA LYS A 481 -3.59 -0.39 8.21
C LYS A 481 -4.76 -0.50 9.19
N GLN A 482 -4.52 -0.43 10.50
CA GLN A 482 -5.60 -0.43 11.47
C GLN A 482 -6.43 0.87 11.49
N GLY A 483 -6.00 1.91 10.77
CA GLY A 483 -6.74 3.15 10.55
C GLY A 483 -6.35 4.30 11.47
N ASP A 484 -5.37 4.13 12.34
CA ASP A 484 -4.87 5.21 13.18
C ASP A 484 -3.85 6.07 12.42
N ILE A 485 -3.83 7.37 12.70
CA ILE A 485 -2.80 8.31 12.23
C ILE A 485 -2.06 8.81 13.46
N TYR A 486 -0.76 8.56 13.50
CA TYR A 486 0.12 9.03 14.56
C TYR A 486 0.91 10.26 14.09
N VAL A 487 1.29 11.11 15.03
CA VAL A 487 2.18 12.27 14.78
C VAL A 487 3.39 12.12 15.68
N LEU A 488 4.55 11.85 15.09
CA LEU A 488 5.78 11.55 15.82
C LEU A 488 6.80 12.67 15.60
N ASN A 489 7.60 12.97 16.61
CA ASN A 489 8.82 13.77 16.43
C ASN A 489 9.81 12.94 15.57
N ARG A 490 10.25 13.46 14.42
CA ARG A 490 11.07 12.69 13.48
C ARG A 490 12.52 12.47 13.95
N GLU A 491 12.99 13.26 14.93
CA GLU A 491 14.32 13.07 15.52
C GLU A 491 14.34 11.98 16.60
N THR A 492 13.23 11.85 17.38
CA THR A 492 13.23 11.02 18.60
C THR A 492 12.26 9.85 18.57
N GLY A 493 11.31 9.82 17.62
CA GLY A 493 10.22 8.82 17.58
C GLY A 493 9.12 9.06 18.61
N GLU A 494 9.24 10.06 19.49
CA GLU A 494 8.23 10.36 20.49
C GLU A 494 6.94 10.88 19.85
N SER A 495 5.79 10.36 20.27
CA SER A 495 4.51 10.84 19.77
C SER A 495 4.19 12.24 20.32
N LEU A 496 3.80 13.17 19.44
CA LEU A 496 3.40 14.55 19.81
C LEU A 496 2.01 14.60 20.45
N PHE A 497 1.22 13.54 20.31
CA PHE A 497 -0.10 13.38 20.91
C PHE A 497 -0.11 12.15 21.79
N PRO A 498 -0.99 12.07 22.80
CA PRO A 498 -1.09 10.87 23.60
C PRO A 498 -1.37 9.62 22.73
N VAL A 499 -0.70 8.55 23.06
CA VAL A 499 -1.02 7.21 22.54
C VAL A 499 -1.87 6.53 23.59
N GLY A 500 -3.14 6.30 23.26
CA GLY A 500 -4.07 5.56 24.10
C GLY A 500 -3.81 4.07 24.05
N SER A 501 -4.56 3.30 24.83
CA SER A 501 -4.50 1.85 24.85
C SER A 501 -5.91 1.26 24.79
N VAL A 502 -6.07 0.16 24.04
CA VAL A 502 -7.29 -0.62 24.02
C VAL A 502 -7.00 -2.05 24.42
N GLU A 503 -7.89 -2.65 25.21
CA GLU A 503 -7.78 -4.07 25.58
C GLU A 503 -7.95 -4.94 24.33
N ALA A 504 -6.99 -5.85 24.08
CA ALA A 504 -7.10 -6.85 23.05
C ALA A 504 -7.82 -8.10 23.60
N PRO A 505 -8.97 -8.50 23.01
CA PRO A 505 -9.70 -9.67 23.48
C PRO A 505 -8.89 -10.94 23.27
N LYS A 506 -8.83 -11.80 24.29
CA LYS A 506 -8.11 -13.09 24.25
C LYS A 506 -9.04 -14.28 24.04
N THR A 507 -10.34 -14.06 24.08
CA THR A 507 -11.35 -15.13 24.00
C THR A 507 -11.37 -15.75 22.61
N GLY A 508 -11.18 -17.06 22.54
CA GLY A 508 -11.15 -17.82 21.29
C GLY A 508 -9.78 -17.83 20.60
N SER A 509 -8.79 -17.12 21.12
CA SER A 509 -7.42 -17.16 20.59
C SER A 509 -6.80 -18.53 20.71
N VAL A 510 -6.04 -18.91 19.69
CA VAL A 510 -5.16 -20.10 19.74
C VAL A 510 -3.89 -19.85 20.53
N GLU A 511 -3.54 -18.56 20.77
CA GLU A 511 -2.32 -18.10 21.45
C GLU A 511 -2.61 -17.08 22.56
N PRO A 512 -3.47 -17.39 23.56
CA PRO A 512 -3.88 -16.40 24.56
C PRO A 512 -2.73 -15.88 25.44
N ASP A 513 -1.65 -16.66 25.59
CA ASP A 513 -0.48 -16.27 26.36
C ASP A 513 0.51 -15.42 25.56
N TYR A 514 0.54 -15.58 24.25
CA TYR A 514 1.38 -14.78 23.34
C TYR A 514 0.80 -13.37 23.12
N LEU A 515 -0.50 -13.26 22.93
CA LEU A 515 -1.14 -11.99 22.62
C LEU A 515 -0.84 -10.90 23.66
N ALA A 516 -0.47 -9.72 23.19
CA ALA A 516 -0.44 -8.52 24.02
C ALA A 516 -1.84 -8.28 24.64
N SER A 517 -1.89 -7.88 25.91
CA SER A 517 -3.17 -7.59 26.58
C SER A 517 -3.79 -6.27 26.14
N GLU A 518 -2.95 -5.37 25.67
CA GLU A 518 -3.31 -4.02 25.25
C GLU A 518 -2.62 -3.69 23.93
N GLN A 519 -3.30 -2.90 23.11
CA GLN A 519 -2.78 -2.43 21.83
C GLN A 519 -2.80 -0.90 21.78
N PRO A 520 -1.79 -0.26 21.18
CA PRO A 520 -1.74 1.18 21.05
C PRO A 520 -2.82 1.69 20.08
N VAL A 521 -3.39 2.87 20.39
CA VAL A 521 -4.31 3.60 19.51
C VAL A 521 -3.96 5.08 19.53
N SER A 522 -4.11 5.74 18.39
CA SER A 522 -3.86 7.18 18.29
C SER A 522 -4.97 8.00 18.93
N GLU A 523 -4.62 8.98 19.77
CA GLU A 523 -5.55 10.02 20.22
C GLU A 523 -5.57 11.24 19.30
N TYR A 524 -4.70 11.29 18.30
CA TYR A 524 -4.70 12.37 17.31
C TYR A 524 -5.83 12.18 16.29
N HIS A 525 -5.84 11.07 15.55
CA HIS A 525 -6.89 10.78 14.59
C HIS A 525 -7.02 9.28 14.30
N THR A 526 -8.25 8.85 14.00
CA THR A 526 -8.51 7.52 13.47
C THR A 526 -9.47 7.56 12.29
N LEU A 527 -9.14 6.83 11.25
CA LEU A 527 -9.99 6.57 10.07
C LEU A 527 -11.00 5.43 10.33
N ARG A 528 -10.76 4.68 11.39
CA ARG A 528 -11.56 3.51 11.77
C ARG A 528 -13.01 3.87 12.08
N HIS A 529 -13.91 3.00 11.66
CA HIS A 529 -15.32 3.07 12.00
C HIS A 529 -15.62 2.31 13.31
N ALA A 530 -16.83 2.51 13.85
CA ALA A 530 -17.27 1.79 15.04
C ALA A 530 -17.38 0.28 14.79
N ASP A 531 -17.15 -0.51 15.82
CA ASP A 531 -17.28 -1.97 15.78
C ASP A 531 -18.57 -2.45 15.14
N LEU A 532 -18.46 -3.53 14.37
CA LEU A 532 -19.58 -4.13 13.66
C LEU A 532 -20.62 -4.70 14.60
N LYS A 533 -21.87 -4.58 14.20
CA LYS A 533 -23.02 -5.20 14.84
C LYS A 533 -23.76 -6.09 13.85
N GLU A 534 -24.52 -7.06 14.34
CA GLU A 534 -25.36 -7.88 13.47
C GLU A 534 -26.31 -7.06 12.57
N SER A 535 -26.71 -5.86 13.03
CA SER A 535 -27.52 -4.92 12.23
C SER A 535 -26.80 -4.33 11.01
N ASP A 536 -25.48 -4.42 10.98
CA ASP A 536 -24.65 -3.90 9.92
C ASP A 536 -24.46 -4.93 8.80
N MET A 537 -24.91 -6.15 9.02
CA MET A 537 -24.89 -7.19 8.01
C MET A 537 -25.86 -6.84 6.88
N TRP A 538 -25.36 -6.96 5.66
CA TRP A 538 -26.03 -6.52 4.45
C TRP A 538 -26.03 -7.63 3.39
N GLY A 539 -26.81 -7.44 2.35
CA GLY A 539 -26.88 -8.29 1.17
C GLY A 539 -27.72 -7.60 0.11
N PHE A 540 -27.52 -7.98 -1.15
CA PHE A 540 -28.29 -7.46 -2.28
C PHE A 540 -29.78 -7.87 -2.19
N THR A 541 -30.04 -9.02 -1.62
CA THR A 541 -31.38 -9.53 -1.33
C THR A 541 -31.56 -9.83 0.16
N PRO A 542 -32.79 -9.96 0.67
CA PRO A 542 -33.02 -10.42 2.03
C PRO A 542 -32.44 -11.82 2.36
N ILE A 543 -32.21 -12.64 1.34
CA ILE A 543 -31.62 -13.98 1.51
C ILE A 543 -30.11 -13.85 1.78
N ASP A 544 -29.39 -13.07 1.00
CA ASP A 544 -27.97 -12.81 1.18
C ASP A 544 -27.74 -12.13 2.54
N GLN A 545 -28.58 -11.13 2.88
CA GLN A 545 -28.51 -10.48 4.18
C GLN A 545 -28.69 -11.48 5.32
N LEU A 546 -29.67 -12.40 5.22
CA LEU A 546 -29.87 -13.44 6.22
C LEU A 546 -28.66 -14.37 6.30
N TYR A 547 -28.06 -14.74 5.16
CA TYR A 547 -26.86 -15.55 5.10
C TYR A 547 -25.69 -14.86 5.82
N CYS A 548 -25.39 -13.61 5.48
CA CYS A 548 -24.36 -12.83 6.16
C CYS A 548 -24.61 -12.65 7.67
N ARG A 549 -25.84 -12.48 8.10
CA ARG A 549 -26.20 -12.46 9.54
C ARG A 549 -25.97 -13.80 10.23
N ILE A 550 -26.19 -14.91 9.54
CA ILE A 550 -25.91 -16.26 10.07
C ILE A 550 -24.39 -16.41 10.24
N LEU A 551 -23.59 -16.04 9.23
CA LEU A 551 -22.13 -16.10 9.29
C LEU A 551 -21.58 -15.23 10.43
N TYR A 552 -22.09 -13.99 10.59
CA TYR A 552 -21.73 -13.12 11.70
C TYR A 552 -21.92 -13.77 13.07
N ARG A 553 -23.06 -14.46 13.26
CA ARG A 553 -23.35 -15.15 14.52
C ARG A 553 -22.55 -16.43 14.73
N GLN A 554 -22.04 -17.01 13.66
CA GLN A 554 -21.21 -18.21 13.72
C GLN A 554 -19.75 -17.88 13.93
N ALA A 555 -19.32 -16.65 13.59
CA ALA A 555 -17.96 -16.18 13.77
C ALA A 555 -17.67 -15.73 15.20
N ASN A 556 -16.39 -15.73 15.57
CA ASN A 556 -15.88 -15.00 16.72
C ASN A 556 -15.73 -13.53 16.34
N TYR A 557 -16.36 -12.65 17.10
CA TYR A 557 -16.17 -11.21 16.98
C TYR A 557 -16.38 -10.56 18.36
N ALA A 558 -15.35 -9.94 18.87
CA ALA A 558 -15.33 -9.26 20.16
C ALA A 558 -14.95 -7.76 20.02
N GLY A 559 -15.04 -7.22 18.80
CA GLY A 559 -14.64 -5.87 18.46
C GLY A 559 -13.22 -5.82 17.84
N PHE A 560 -12.61 -4.66 17.93
CA PHE A 560 -11.27 -4.42 17.40
C PHE A 560 -10.24 -5.39 18.01
N PHE A 561 -9.25 -5.84 17.23
CA PHE A 561 -8.27 -6.85 17.61
C PHE A 561 -8.85 -8.22 18.02
N THR A 562 -10.02 -8.62 17.48
CA THR A 562 -10.49 -10.00 17.64
C THR A 562 -9.43 -10.99 17.13
N PRO A 563 -8.95 -11.93 17.97
CA PRO A 563 -7.79 -12.76 17.63
C PRO A 563 -8.13 -13.93 16.70
N PRO A 564 -7.11 -14.47 16.00
CA PRO A 564 -7.22 -15.72 15.26
C PRO A 564 -7.73 -16.89 16.10
N SER A 565 -8.60 -17.71 15.50
CA SER A 565 -9.22 -18.86 16.17
C SER A 565 -9.42 -20.04 15.21
N THR A 566 -9.49 -21.26 15.77
CA THR A 566 -9.72 -22.50 15.03
C THR A 566 -11.12 -23.07 15.25
N ASP A 567 -11.73 -22.81 16.43
CA ASP A 567 -13.06 -23.32 16.78
C ASP A 567 -14.15 -22.77 15.88
N LYS A 568 -13.97 -21.55 15.40
CA LYS A 568 -14.87 -20.82 14.50
C LYS A 568 -14.07 -19.87 13.63
N PRO A 569 -14.61 -19.47 12.46
CA PRO A 569 -14.10 -18.29 11.78
C PRO A 569 -14.13 -17.07 12.70
N TRP A 570 -13.24 -16.10 12.46
CA TRP A 570 -13.28 -14.80 13.16
C TRP A 570 -13.41 -13.66 12.18
N ILE A 571 -13.96 -12.55 12.66
CA ILE A 571 -14.07 -11.31 11.91
C ILE A 571 -12.97 -10.38 12.38
N GLN A 572 -12.12 -9.95 11.45
CA GLN A 572 -11.13 -8.90 11.62
C GLN A 572 -11.70 -7.62 11.04
N PHE A 573 -11.82 -6.56 11.84
CA PHE A 573 -12.35 -5.27 11.40
C PHE A 573 -11.59 -4.09 12.05
N PRO A 574 -10.96 -3.21 11.23
CA PRO A 574 -10.81 -3.35 9.76
C PRO A 574 -10.04 -4.61 9.37
N GLY A 575 -10.19 -5.07 8.13
CA GLY A 575 -9.38 -6.13 7.56
C GLY A 575 -7.95 -5.67 7.26
N TYR A 576 -7.07 -6.53 6.78
CA TYR A 576 -5.66 -6.18 6.48
C TYR A 576 -5.53 -5.13 5.35
N ASN A 577 -6.49 -5.02 4.45
CA ASN A 577 -6.62 -3.91 3.49
C ASN A 577 -7.34 -2.70 4.12
N GLY A 578 -7.26 -2.53 5.44
CA GLY A 578 -8.04 -1.56 6.22
C GLY A 578 -7.59 -0.13 6.08
N GLY A 579 -7.72 0.68 7.09
CA GLY A 579 -7.38 2.11 7.19
C GLY A 579 -6.69 2.74 5.99
N SER A 580 -5.37 2.90 6.05
CA SER A 580 -4.52 3.42 4.96
C SER A 580 -3.55 2.36 4.47
N ASP A 581 -3.18 2.43 3.20
CA ASP A 581 -2.28 1.47 2.54
C ASP A 581 -1.24 2.23 1.67
N TRP A 582 -0.61 1.61 0.66
CA TRP A 582 0.53 2.17 -0.10
C TRP A 582 0.32 3.58 -0.67
N GLY A 583 -0.92 4.00 -0.87
CA GLY A 583 -1.25 5.36 -1.29
C GLY A 583 -0.89 6.44 -0.28
N SER A 584 -0.81 6.09 1.01
CA SER A 584 -0.51 6.99 2.11
C SER A 584 -1.45 8.21 2.17
N VAL A 585 -1.00 9.30 2.80
CA VAL A 585 -1.74 10.56 2.89
C VAL A 585 -1.09 11.64 2.02
N ALA A 586 -1.86 12.65 1.62
CA ALA A 586 -1.31 13.88 1.07
C ALA A 586 -1.50 15.02 2.08
N VAL A 587 -0.51 15.90 2.22
CA VAL A 587 -0.53 16.98 3.21
C VAL A 587 -0.36 18.32 2.52
N ASP A 588 -1.42 19.13 2.54
CA ASP A 588 -1.35 20.54 2.16
C ASP A 588 -0.75 21.31 3.33
N THR A 589 0.54 21.57 3.28
CA THR A 589 1.28 22.26 4.33
C THR A 589 0.93 23.74 4.43
N GLU A 590 0.46 24.35 3.34
CA GLU A 590 0.05 25.76 3.32
C GLU A 590 -1.32 25.98 4.00
N ARG A 591 -2.30 25.07 3.70
CA ARG A 591 -3.63 25.13 4.32
C ARG A 591 -3.71 24.40 5.64
N GLY A 592 -2.70 23.57 5.96
CA GLY A 592 -2.69 22.72 7.15
C GLY A 592 -3.77 21.64 7.10
N ILE A 593 -3.89 20.94 5.97
CA ILE A 593 -4.89 19.90 5.75
C ILE A 593 -4.22 18.57 5.35
N ILE A 594 -4.58 17.49 6.04
CA ILE A 594 -4.25 16.13 5.64
C ILE A 594 -5.41 15.55 4.84
N ILE A 595 -5.13 14.98 3.69
CA ILE A 595 -6.07 14.19 2.89
C ILE A 595 -5.73 12.72 3.02
N ALA A 596 -6.65 11.94 3.56
CA ALA A 596 -6.51 10.49 3.76
C ALA A 596 -7.67 9.76 3.10
N ASN A 597 -7.38 8.89 2.14
CA ASN A 597 -8.35 7.90 1.69
C ASN A 597 -8.19 6.62 2.52
N TYR A 598 -9.28 5.87 2.70
CA TYR A 598 -9.30 4.73 3.61
C TYR A 598 -10.29 3.66 3.19
N ASN A 599 -10.05 2.45 3.67
CA ASN A 599 -10.96 1.32 3.54
C ASN A 599 -11.73 1.05 4.83
N ASN A 600 -12.96 0.58 4.67
CA ASN A 600 -13.87 0.22 5.76
C ASN A 600 -14.49 -1.15 5.48
N ILE A 601 -13.63 -2.14 5.29
CA ILE A 601 -14.01 -3.53 4.96
C ILE A 601 -13.46 -4.49 6.01
N PRO A 602 -14.24 -5.50 6.43
CA PRO A 602 -13.75 -6.57 7.29
C PRO A 602 -13.18 -7.73 6.47
N ASN A 603 -12.38 -8.57 7.14
CA ASN A 603 -12.08 -9.92 6.67
C ASN A 603 -12.87 -10.94 7.51
N HIS A 604 -13.18 -12.09 6.90
CA HIS A 604 -13.77 -13.24 7.58
C HIS A 604 -12.80 -14.41 7.42
N ASN A 605 -12.03 -14.66 8.45
CA ASN A 605 -10.85 -15.49 8.44
C ASN A 605 -11.10 -16.83 9.15
N ARG A 606 -10.30 -17.84 8.80
CA ARG A 606 -10.31 -19.13 9.48
C ARG A 606 -8.90 -19.71 9.51
N LEU A 607 -8.41 -20.06 10.70
CA LEU A 607 -7.24 -20.93 10.81
C LEU A 607 -7.62 -22.37 10.44
N LEU A 608 -6.76 -23.00 9.66
CA LEU A 608 -6.89 -24.39 9.24
C LEU A 608 -5.89 -25.24 10.03
N THR A 609 -6.32 -26.35 10.54
CA THR A 609 -5.39 -27.35 11.14
C THR A 609 -4.45 -27.89 10.07
N ARG A 610 -3.30 -28.44 10.47
CA ARG A 610 -2.38 -29.09 9.51
C ARG A 610 -3.05 -30.20 8.71
N GLU A 611 -3.93 -30.99 9.35
CA GLU A 611 -4.70 -32.03 8.65
C GLU A 611 -5.62 -31.45 7.54
N GLU A 612 -6.26 -30.29 7.83
CA GLU A 612 -7.09 -29.59 6.83
C GLU A 612 -6.24 -28.99 5.71
N ALA A 613 -5.08 -28.40 6.04
CA ALA A 613 -4.12 -27.86 5.08
C ALA A 613 -3.56 -28.95 4.16
N ASP A 614 -3.15 -30.09 4.74
CA ASP A 614 -2.65 -31.25 3.99
C ASP A 614 -3.74 -31.83 3.06
N ALA A 615 -4.97 -31.91 3.56
CA ALA A 615 -6.11 -32.39 2.75
C ALA A 615 -6.43 -31.46 1.56
N ARG A 616 -6.06 -30.16 1.65
CA ARG A 616 -6.20 -29.16 0.58
C ARG A 616 -4.93 -29.04 -0.28
N ASN A 617 -3.86 -29.78 0.06
CA ASN A 617 -2.54 -29.69 -0.57
C ASN A 617 -1.97 -28.25 -0.54
N LEU A 618 -2.09 -27.57 0.60
CA LEU A 618 -1.50 -26.25 0.81
C LEU A 618 -0.01 -26.43 1.13
N GLN A 619 0.85 -26.05 0.19
CA GLN A 619 2.29 -26.18 0.28
C GLN A 619 2.96 -24.82 0.09
N PRO A 620 4.06 -24.51 0.81
CA PRO A 620 4.80 -23.29 0.61
C PRO A 620 5.46 -23.27 -0.78
N ILE A 621 5.74 -22.07 -1.27
CA ILE A 621 6.21 -21.83 -2.65
C ILE A 621 7.48 -22.64 -3.01
N ASN A 622 8.37 -22.86 -2.04
CA ASN A 622 9.62 -23.62 -2.24
C ASN A 622 9.38 -25.13 -2.36
N GLU A 623 8.23 -25.64 -1.97
CA GLU A 623 7.86 -27.05 -2.08
C GLU A 623 6.91 -27.32 -3.27
N GLN A 624 6.42 -26.28 -3.94
CA GLN A 624 5.56 -26.42 -5.11
C GLN A 624 6.37 -26.83 -6.34
N GLU A 625 5.81 -27.71 -7.18
CA GLU A 625 6.40 -28.01 -8.48
C GLU A 625 6.45 -26.74 -9.33
N ALA A 626 7.56 -26.50 -10.02
CA ALA A 626 7.73 -25.34 -10.88
C ALA A 626 6.59 -25.21 -11.90
N GLY A 627 5.83 -24.13 -11.81
CA GLY A 627 4.65 -23.86 -12.63
C GLY A 627 3.32 -24.39 -12.07
N ALA A 628 3.31 -25.04 -10.89
CA ALA A 628 2.09 -25.48 -10.21
C ALA A 628 1.34 -24.33 -9.50
N GLY A 629 1.92 -23.16 -9.43
CA GLY A 629 1.33 -21.96 -8.83
C GLY A 629 0.06 -21.54 -9.56
N GLY A 630 -1.06 -22.17 -9.23
CA GLY A 630 -2.37 -21.58 -9.48
C GLY A 630 -2.39 -20.25 -8.73
N GLY A 631 -2.52 -19.14 -9.46
CA GLY A 631 -2.49 -17.80 -8.85
C GLY A 631 -3.42 -17.77 -7.65
N SER A 632 -2.87 -17.43 -6.48
CA SER A 632 -3.68 -17.17 -5.29
C SER A 632 -4.70 -16.10 -5.68
N LYS A 633 -5.96 -16.38 -5.47
CA LYS A 633 -7.03 -15.45 -5.83
C LYS A 633 -7.03 -14.20 -4.95
N ALA A 634 -6.44 -14.30 -3.78
CA ALA A 634 -6.27 -13.25 -2.78
C ALA A 634 -5.14 -13.66 -1.84
N GLU A 635 -4.45 -12.70 -1.28
CA GLU A 635 -3.51 -12.86 -0.19
C GLU A 635 -4.22 -13.50 1.02
N GLY A 636 -3.59 -14.46 1.67
CA GLY A 636 -4.18 -15.22 2.78
C GLY A 636 -5.25 -16.25 2.38
N ALA A 637 -5.61 -16.37 1.10
CA ALA A 637 -6.64 -17.31 0.66
C ALA A 637 -6.08 -18.73 0.48
N GLY A 638 -5.83 -19.41 1.59
CA GLY A 638 -5.28 -20.77 1.65
C GLY A 638 -3.75 -20.75 1.71
N ASP A 639 -3.15 -19.80 2.42
CA ASP A 639 -1.71 -19.78 2.63
C ASP A 639 -1.26 -20.83 3.64
N PRO A 640 -0.16 -21.56 3.35
CA PRO A 640 0.22 -22.75 4.09
C PRO A 640 0.76 -22.50 5.50
N GLN A 641 1.41 -21.37 5.74
CA GLN A 641 2.12 -21.06 7.00
C GLN A 641 2.93 -22.26 7.54
N ALA A 642 3.78 -22.82 6.68
CA ALA A 642 4.58 -23.99 7.02
C ALA A 642 5.51 -23.70 8.21
N GLY A 643 5.68 -24.67 9.12
CA GLY A 643 6.36 -24.45 10.41
C GLY A 643 5.38 -24.12 11.53
N ALA A 644 4.39 -23.26 11.30
CA ALA A 644 3.33 -22.97 12.27
C ALA A 644 2.32 -24.11 12.39
N PRO A 645 1.60 -24.23 13.52
CA PRO A 645 0.60 -25.29 13.71
C PRO A 645 -0.65 -25.15 12.86
N TYR A 646 -0.84 -24.02 12.19
CA TYR A 646 -2.04 -23.69 11.40
C TYR A 646 -1.67 -23.09 10.05
N ALA A 647 -2.49 -23.37 9.04
CA ALA A 647 -2.60 -22.59 7.81
C ALA A 647 -3.73 -21.56 7.95
N ILE A 648 -3.85 -20.67 6.99
CA ILE A 648 -4.87 -19.60 7.01
C ILE A 648 -5.76 -19.63 5.77
N ASP A 649 -7.03 -19.26 5.93
CA ASP A 649 -7.99 -19.06 4.84
C ASP A 649 -8.73 -17.74 5.08
N VAL A 650 -8.41 -16.72 4.29
CA VAL A 650 -8.93 -15.36 4.41
C VAL A 650 -9.98 -15.10 3.34
N ASN A 651 -11.18 -14.70 3.72
CA ASN A 651 -12.14 -14.05 2.84
C ASN A 651 -12.01 -12.53 2.99
N ALA A 652 -11.09 -11.97 2.20
CA ALA A 652 -10.78 -10.55 2.22
C ALA A 652 -11.96 -9.71 1.72
N GLY A 653 -12.26 -8.63 2.46
CA GLY A 653 -13.44 -7.80 2.20
C GLY A 653 -14.77 -8.51 2.49
N TRP A 654 -14.73 -9.64 3.19
CA TRP A 654 -15.85 -10.49 3.61
C TRP A 654 -17.04 -10.49 2.64
N ARG A 655 -16.92 -11.25 1.59
CA ARG A 655 -17.93 -11.37 0.53
C ARG A 655 -18.78 -12.63 0.70
N ASP A 656 -20.04 -12.52 0.32
CA ASP A 656 -20.93 -13.68 0.13
C ASP A 656 -20.37 -14.57 -1.01
N GLU A 657 -20.13 -15.82 -0.71
CA GLU A 657 -19.54 -16.81 -1.65
C GLU A 657 -20.38 -17.02 -2.92
N TYR A 658 -21.69 -16.76 -2.86
CA TYR A 658 -22.61 -17.00 -3.98
C TYR A 658 -22.75 -15.79 -4.90
N THR A 659 -22.82 -14.60 -4.32
CA THR A 659 -23.10 -13.36 -5.07
C THR A 659 -21.87 -12.47 -5.26
N GLY A 660 -20.82 -12.70 -4.47
CA GLY A 660 -19.62 -11.85 -4.42
C GLY A 660 -19.86 -10.47 -3.79
N VAL A 661 -21.04 -10.25 -3.22
CA VAL A 661 -21.39 -8.96 -2.59
C VAL A 661 -20.86 -8.93 -1.16
N PRO A 662 -20.30 -7.78 -0.68
CA PRO A 662 -19.84 -7.68 0.69
C PRO A 662 -20.95 -7.92 1.71
N CYS A 663 -20.63 -8.63 2.79
CA CYS A 663 -21.56 -8.97 3.86
C CYS A 663 -21.85 -7.81 4.82
N THR A 664 -21.14 -6.70 4.72
CA THR A 664 -21.38 -5.48 5.48
C THR A 664 -22.03 -4.40 4.63
N ARG A 665 -22.74 -3.47 5.27
CA ARG A 665 -23.34 -2.33 4.58
C ARG A 665 -22.27 -1.31 4.14
N PRO A 666 -22.48 -0.61 3.02
CA PRO A 666 -21.61 0.49 2.63
C PRO A 666 -21.67 1.66 3.65
N PRO A 667 -20.68 2.60 3.66
CA PRO A 667 -19.58 2.71 2.69
C PRO A 667 -18.46 1.71 2.94
N TYR A 668 -17.84 1.21 1.87
CA TYR A 668 -16.72 0.28 1.95
C TYR A 668 -15.35 0.97 1.92
N GLY A 669 -15.33 2.27 1.63
CA GLY A 669 -14.17 3.12 1.65
C GLY A 669 -14.55 4.58 1.52
N GLY A 670 -13.66 5.48 1.88
CA GLY A 670 -13.89 6.92 1.88
C GLY A 670 -12.63 7.72 1.65
N ILE A 671 -12.81 9.04 1.65
CA ILE A 671 -11.74 10.02 1.65
C ILE A 671 -12.12 11.13 2.65
N ARG A 672 -11.14 11.54 3.44
CA ARG A 672 -11.34 12.46 4.57
C ARG A 672 -10.30 13.57 4.53
N ALA A 673 -10.73 14.81 4.80
CA ALA A 673 -9.85 15.90 5.14
C ALA A 673 -9.79 16.08 6.65
N ILE A 674 -8.57 16.28 7.15
CA ILE A 674 -8.26 16.36 8.57
C ILE A 674 -7.46 17.65 8.79
N ASP A 675 -7.83 18.43 9.79
CA ASP A 675 -7.05 19.60 10.22
C ASP A 675 -5.71 19.13 10.80
N LEU A 676 -4.61 19.52 10.20
CA LEU A 676 -3.26 19.09 10.56
C LEU A 676 -2.92 19.39 12.03
N LYS A 677 -3.27 20.58 12.54
CA LYS A 677 -2.93 20.99 13.90
C LYS A 677 -3.70 20.21 14.97
N THR A 678 -4.96 19.88 14.69
CA THR A 678 -5.89 19.39 15.72
C THR A 678 -6.34 17.95 15.55
N GLY A 679 -6.04 17.33 14.42
CA GLY A 679 -6.53 15.99 14.08
C GLY A 679 -8.03 15.91 13.84
N LYS A 680 -8.75 17.05 13.73
CA LYS A 680 -10.20 17.03 13.55
C LYS A 680 -10.60 16.83 12.11
N THR A 681 -11.58 15.97 11.88
CA THR A 681 -12.22 15.85 10.57
C THR A 681 -12.84 17.17 10.13
N LEU A 682 -12.46 17.66 8.96
CA LEU A 682 -13.06 18.79 8.29
C LEU A 682 -14.26 18.34 7.45
N TRP A 683 -14.07 17.30 6.65
CA TRP A 683 -15.13 16.62 5.92
C TRP A 683 -14.75 15.13 5.69
N ASP A 684 -15.76 14.30 5.43
CA ASP A 684 -15.63 12.88 5.17
C ASP A 684 -16.69 12.45 4.15
N THR A 685 -16.27 11.76 3.07
CA THR A 685 -17.17 11.37 2.00
C THR A 685 -16.84 9.99 1.45
N PRO A 686 -17.84 9.16 1.09
CA PRO A 686 -17.60 7.89 0.42
C PRO A 686 -16.85 8.10 -0.90
N LEU A 687 -15.73 7.36 -1.10
CA LEU A 687 -14.95 7.36 -2.32
C LEU A 687 -15.28 6.13 -3.16
N GLY A 688 -15.77 6.34 -4.38
CA GLY A 688 -16.16 5.29 -5.30
C GLY A 688 -17.67 5.03 -5.38
N THR A 689 -18.09 4.53 -6.55
CA THR A 689 -19.48 4.29 -6.90
C THR A 689 -19.75 2.82 -7.18
N ALA A 690 -21.04 2.42 -7.19
CA ALA A 690 -21.49 1.08 -7.54
C ALA A 690 -21.26 0.72 -9.01
N ARG A 691 -20.78 1.65 -9.85
CA ARG A 691 -20.73 1.53 -11.31
C ARG A 691 -20.17 0.20 -11.81
N ARG A 692 -19.04 -0.22 -11.25
CA ARG A 692 -18.38 -1.48 -11.62
C ARG A 692 -18.68 -2.64 -10.68
N ASN A 693 -19.30 -2.36 -9.55
CA ASN A 693 -19.59 -3.32 -8.51
C ASN A 693 -21.05 -3.76 -8.58
N GLY A 694 -21.28 -5.03 -8.59
CA GLY A 694 -22.61 -5.64 -8.61
C GLY A 694 -22.54 -7.14 -8.33
N PRO A 695 -23.68 -7.79 -8.08
CA PRO A 695 -23.75 -9.21 -7.82
C PRO A 695 -23.16 -10.03 -8.96
N PHE A 696 -22.49 -11.14 -8.63
CA PHE A 696 -21.89 -12.09 -9.58
C PHE A 696 -20.80 -11.47 -10.46
N GLY A 697 -20.11 -10.41 -9.97
CA GLY A 697 -19.09 -9.68 -10.74
C GLY A 697 -19.63 -8.87 -11.91
N ILE A 698 -20.96 -8.71 -12.04
CA ILE A 698 -21.56 -7.97 -13.14
C ILE A 698 -21.61 -6.47 -12.80
N PRO A 699 -20.99 -5.60 -13.61
CA PRO A 699 -21.05 -4.15 -13.38
C PRO A 699 -22.49 -3.65 -13.32
N SER A 700 -22.83 -2.88 -12.28
CA SER A 700 -24.17 -2.33 -12.10
C SER A 700 -24.45 -1.12 -13.01
N PHE A 701 -23.40 -0.41 -13.43
CA PHE A 701 -23.44 0.89 -14.12
C PHE A 701 -24.16 2.02 -13.36
N LEU A 702 -24.46 1.81 -12.06
CA LEU A 702 -25.18 2.77 -11.24
C LEU A 702 -24.20 3.75 -10.56
N PRO A 703 -24.48 5.06 -10.59
CA PRO A 703 -23.58 6.08 -10.04
C PRO A 703 -23.79 6.29 -8.53
N PHE A 704 -24.31 5.30 -7.82
CA PHE A 704 -24.51 5.43 -6.37
C PHE A 704 -23.17 5.47 -5.65
N LYS A 705 -22.91 6.49 -4.86
CA LYS A 705 -21.76 6.59 -3.96
C LYS A 705 -21.91 5.56 -2.85
N ILE A 706 -21.24 4.44 -2.96
CA ILE A 706 -21.23 3.36 -1.97
C ILE A 706 -19.91 3.31 -1.19
N GLY A 707 -18.92 4.10 -1.61
CA GLY A 707 -17.53 3.87 -1.25
C GLY A 707 -17.07 2.51 -1.76
N THR A 708 -15.89 2.43 -2.29
CA THR A 708 -15.32 1.14 -2.74
C THR A 708 -13.91 0.99 -2.18
N PRO A 709 -13.35 -0.22 -2.14
CA PRO A 709 -11.94 -0.38 -1.79
C PRO A 709 -11.05 0.55 -2.62
N ASN A 710 -10.05 1.13 -1.96
CA ASN A 710 -9.17 2.13 -2.56
C ASN A 710 -7.85 2.15 -1.79
N ASN A 711 -6.74 1.82 -2.45
CA ASN A 711 -5.44 1.71 -1.81
C ASN A 711 -4.41 2.70 -2.40
N GLY A 712 -4.56 3.10 -3.67
CA GLY A 712 -3.76 4.19 -4.27
C GLY A 712 -4.03 5.54 -3.58
N GLY A 713 -3.11 6.47 -3.71
CA GLY A 713 -3.16 7.76 -3.02
C GLY A 713 -3.70 8.91 -3.85
N SER A 714 -3.53 10.10 -3.30
CA SER A 714 -3.93 11.37 -3.91
C SER A 714 -2.76 12.33 -4.05
N VAL A 715 -2.91 13.33 -4.92
CA VAL A 715 -2.06 14.52 -4.97
C VAL A 715 -2.91 15.76 -4.68
N VAL A 716 -2.34 16.67 -3.92
CA VAL A 716 -2.96 17.96 -3.58
C VAL A 716 -2.21 19.09 -4.26
N THR A 717 -2.93 20.11 -4.75
CA THR A 717 -2.32 21.26 -5.44
C THR A 717 -2.68 22.58 -4.76
N ALA A 718 -1.81 23.57 -4.89
CA ALA A 718 -2.08 24.94 -4.44
C ALA A 718 -3.33 25.54 -5.12
N GLY A 719 -3.77 25.02 -6.27
CA GLY A 719 -5.05 25.31 -6.89
C GLY A 719 -6.30 24.90 -6.09
N GLY A 720 -6.11 24.23 -4.94
CA GLY A 720 -7.21 23.85 -4.05
C GLY A 720 -7.92 22.56 -4.48
N LEU A 721 -7.24 21.71 -5.21
CA LEU A 721 -7.78 20.44 -5.72
C LEU A 721 -7.02 19.22 -5.19
N VAL A 722 -7.77 18.17 -4.94
CA VAL A 722 -7.28 16.83 -4.64
C VAL A 722 -7.56 15.93 -5.84
N PHE A 723 -6.52 15.40 -6.50
CA PHE A 723 -6.69 14.44 -7.59
C PHE A 723 -6.49 13.01 -7.07
N ILE A 724 -7.43 12.11 -7.37
CA ILE A 724 -7.41 10.72 -6.92
C ILE A 724 -8.18 9.80 -7.87
N ALA A 725 -7.67 8.57 -8.08
CA ALA A 725 -8.30 7.54 -8.91
C ALA A 725 -8.38 6.16 -8.25
N ALA A 726 -8.03 6.05 -6.99
CA ALA A 726 -7.82 4.80 -6.24
C ALA A 726 -9.04 3.87 -6.14
N ALA A 727 -10.25 4.40 -6.34
CA ALA A 727 -11.49 3.62 -6.21
C ALA A 727 -11.69 2.61 -7.35
N THR A 728 -12.34 1.48 -7.06
CA THR A 728 -12.54 0.38 -8.02
C THR A 728 -13.54 0.70 -9.15
N ASP A 729 -14.08 1.91 -9.21
CA ASP A 729 -15.00 2.34 -10.26
C ASP A 729 -14.32 2.96 -11.51
N ASN A 730 -13.01 3.02 -11.52
CA ASN A 730 -12.15 3.53 -12.59
C ASN A 730 -12.38 5.02 -12.91
N LEU A 731 -12.80 5.83 -11.95
CA LEU A 731 -12.97 7.26 -12.14
C LEU A 731 -11.78 8.03 -11.58
N PHE A 732 -11.13 8.81 -12.42
CA PHE A 732 -10.19 9.84 -11.98
C PHE A 732 -10.98 11.08 -11.58
N ARG A 733 -10.72 11.63 -10.42
CA ARG A 733 -11.49 12.72 -9.82
C ARG A 733 -10.62 13.88 -9.44
N ALA A 734 -11.16 15.09 -9.61
CA ALA A 734 -10.73 16.27 -8.87
C ALA A 734 -11.78 16.58 -7.80
N ILE A 735 -11.33 16.70 -6.57
CA ILE A 735 -12.15 16.98 -5.39
C ILE A 735 -11.72 18.35 -4.85
N ASP A 736 -12.66 19.21 -4.55
CA ASP A 736 -12.40 20.49 -3.88
C ASP A 736 -11.94 20.24 -2.45
N ILE A 737 -10.77 20.72 -2.08
CA ILE A 737 -10.11 20.41 -0.80
C ILE A 737 -10.88 20.97 0.41
N GLU A 738 -11.61 22.08 0.24
CA GLU A 738 -12.34 22.72 1.33
C GLU A 738 -13.67 22.05 1.63
N THR A 739 -14.33 21.51 0.58
CA THR A 739 -15.71 21.01 0.71
C THR A 739 -15.85 19.50 0.57
N GLY A 740 -14.86 18.79 0.00
CA GLY A 740 -14.96 17.38 -0.34
C GLY A 740 -15.89 17.10 -1.53
N GLU A 741 -16.30 18.14 -2.28
CA GLU A 741 -17.14 17.98 -3.46
C GLU A 741 -16.31 17.52 -4.66
N THR A 742 -16.75 16.48 -5.37
CA THR A 742 -16.18 16.10 -6.66
C THR A 742 -16.58 17.14 -7.71
N VAL A 743 -15.61 17.88 -8.24
CA VAL A 743 -15.81 18.99 -9.19
C VAL A 743 -15.51 18.61 -10.64
N TRP A 744 -14.79 17.51 -10.85
CA TRP A 744 -14.51 16.94 -12.15
C TRP A 744 -14.25 15.44 -12.04
N GLU A 745 -14.58 14.69 -13.10
CA GLU A 745 -14.25 13.26 -13.20
C GLU A 745 -14.08 12.84 -14.67
N ASP A 746 -13.17 11.87 -14.92
CA ASP A 746 -13.00 11.19 -16.18
C ASP A 746 -12.96 9.66 -15.97
N LEU A 747 -13.52 8.92 -16.92
CA LEU A 747 -13.54 7.46 -16.90
C LEU A 747 -12.24 6.91 -17.49
N LEU A 748 -11.43 6.27 -16.66
CA LEU A 748 -10.18 5.63 -17.07
C LEU A 748 -10.42 4.30 -17.80
N PRO A 749 -9.52 3.93 -18.75
CA PRO A 749 -9.61 2.66 -19.47
C PRO A 749 -9.29 1.44 -18.61
N ALA A 750 -8.55 1.64 -17.52
CA ALA A 750 -8.16 0.62 -16.52
C ALA A 750 -8.30 1.16 -15.10
N GLY A 751 -8.06 0.35 -14.07
CA GLY A 751 -8.10 0.82 -12.69
C GLY A 751 -7.00 1.84 -12.39
N GLY A 752 -7.33 2.90 -11.65
CA GLY A 752 -6.39 3.97 -11.29
C GLY A 752 -5.79 3.77 -9.91
N GLN A 753 -5.18 2.63 -9.65
CA GLN A 753 -4.64 2.29 -8.32
C GLN A 753 -3.28 2.93 -8.01
N ALA A 754 -2.59 3.50 -9.00
CA ALA A 754 -1.38 4.30 -8.82
C ALA A 754 -1.67 5.65 -8.16
N ASN A 755 -0.64 6.27 -7.57
CA ASN A 755 -0.75 7.65 -7.13
C ASN A 755 -0.67 8.59 -8.34
N PRO A 756 -1.53 9.60 -8.45
CA PRO A 756 -1.37 10.66 -9.44
C PRO A 756 -0.22 11.61 -9.07
N MET A 757 0.27 12.33 -10.06
CA MET A 757 1.28 13.39 -9.88
C MET A 757 0.93 14.61 -10.74
N THR A 758 1.60 15.74 -10.48
CA THR A 758 1.41 16.97 -11.27
C THR A 758 2.74 17.68 -11.48
N TYR A 759 2.90 18.29 -12.63
CA TYR A 759 4.14 18.95 -13.04
C TYR A 759 3.85 20.08 -14.04
N GLU A 760 4.89 20.84 -14.41
CA GLU A 760 4.78 21.93 -15.38
C GLU A 760 5.81 21.75 -16.50
N VAL A 761 5.41 22.05 -17.74
CA VAL A 761 6.30 22.21 -18.88
C VAL A 761 5.89 23.49 -19.62
N ASP A 762 6.85 24.40 -19.86
CA ASP A 762 6.67 25.66 -20.56
C ASP A 762 5.51 26.53 -20.03
N GLY A 763 5.29 26.53 -18.70
CA GLY A 763 4.22 27.27 -18.06
C GLY A 763 2.84 26.63 -18.15
N ARG A 764 2.73 25.39 -18.64
CA ARG A 764 1.51 24.58 -18.69
C ARG A 764 1.55 23.49 -17.64
N GLN A 765 0.58 23.49 -16.74
CA GLN A 765 0.42 22.46 -15.71
C GLN A 765 -0.22 21.21 -16.29
N TYR A 766 0.34 20.07 -15.93
CA TYR A 766 -0.18 18.74 -16.25
C TYR A 766 -0.54 18.01 -14.95
N VAL A 767 -1.58 17.19 -14.99
CA VAL A 767 -1.90 16.19 -13.98
C VAL A 767 -1.86 14.83 -14.65
N LEU A 768 -1.13 13.89 -14.06
CA LEU A 768 -0.87 12.59 -14.66
C LEU A 768 -1.31 11.46 -13.76
N ILE A 769 -1.82 10.40 -14.35
CA ILE A 769 -2.12 9.11 -13.69
C ILE A 769 -1.69 7.96 -14.60
N ALA A 770 -1.21 6.86 -13.99
CA ALA A 770 -0.89 5.61 -14.68
C ALA A 770 -1.96 4.54 -14.38
N PRO A 771 -3.07 4.49 -15.15
CA PRO A 771 -4.12 3.50 -14.92
C PRO A 771 -3.69 2.12 -15.42
N GLY A 772 -3.17 1.33 -14.50
CA GLY A 772 -2.69 -0.03 -14.73
C GLY A 772 -3.67 -1.13 -14.31
N GLY A 773 -4.62 -0.80 -13.45
CA GLY A 773 -5.52 -1.78 -12.84
C GLY A 773 -4.86 -2.56 -11.70
N HIS A 774 -5.64 -3.45 -11.09
CA HIS A 774 -5.18 -4.32 -10.01
C HIS A 774 -6.01 -5.62 -10.01
N HIS A 775 -5.32 -6.75 -10.16
CA HIS A 775 -6.02 -8.04 -10.28
C HIS A 775 -6.82 -8.38 -9.02
N PHE A 776 -6.24 -8.15 -7.84
CA PHE A 776 -6.87 -8.44 -6.55
C PHE A 776 -8.09 -7.53 -6.27
N MET A 777 -8.03 -6.26 -6.66
CA MET A 777 -9.15 -5.33 -6.56
C MET A 777 -10.17 -5.49 -7.71
N GLU A 778 -9.97 -6.47 -8.59
CA GLU A 778 -10.85 -6.83 -9.71
C GLU A 778 -11.12 -5.65 -10.66
N THR A 779 -10.15 -4.75 -10.82
CA THR A 779 -10.23 -3.65 -11.78
C THR A 779 -9.63 -4.09 -13.13
N PRO A 780 -10.06 -3.52 -14.27
CA PRO A 780 -9.47 -3.84 -15.56
C PRO A 780 -7.98 -3.52 -15.57
N ILE A 781 -7.20 -4.49 -16.08
CA ILE A 781 -5.75 -4.33 -16.26
C ILE A 781 -5.47 -3.51 -17.51
N GLY A 782 -4.44 -2.67 -17.46
CA GLY A 782 -3.98 -1.82 -18.54
C GLY A 782 -2.51 -1.46 -18.41
N ASP A 783 -2.01 -0.74 -19.40
CA ASP A 783 -0.63 -0.29 -19.51
C ASP A 783 -0.57 1.21 -19.89
N TYR A 784 -1.52 1.96 -19.38
CA TYR A 784 -1.70 3.36 -19.76
C TYR A 784 -0.92 4.30 -18.85
N VAL A 785 -0.48 5.44 -19.43
CA VAL A 785 -0.05 6.66 -18.75
C VAL A 785 -0.79 7.80 -19.38
N ILE A 786 -1.58 8.55 -18.63
CA ILE A 786 -2.48 9.58 -19.14
C ILE A 786 -2.17 10.91 -18.46
N ALA A 787 -1.79 11.91 -19.25
CA ALA A 787 -1.63 13.28 -18.79
C ALA A 787 -2.84 14.13 -19.20
N TYR A 788 -3.28 14.97 -18.28
CA TYR A 788 -4.35 15.96 -18.48
C TYR A 788 -3.80 17.36 -18.33
N ALA A 789 -4.29 18.28 -19.12
CA ALA A 789 -3.95 19.69 -19.04
C ALA A 789 -5.13 20.56 -19.48
N LEU A 790 -5.09 21.86 -19.20
CA LEU A 790 -6.02 22.81 -19.80
C LEU A 790 -5.76 22.93 -21.30
N PRO A 791 -6.79 23.23 -22.14
CA PRO A 791 -6.60 23.50 -23.54
C PRO A 791 -5.54 24.57 -23.81
N GLU A 792 -4.80 24.42 -24.87
CA GLU A 792 -3.87 25.48 -25.33
C GLU A 792 -4.66 26.75 -25.65
N SER A 793 -4.21 27.89 -25.10
CA SER A 793 -4.89 29.17 -25.23
C SER A 793 -4.66 29.83 -26.61
#